data_89dcece65b657921d0a9e2bb7283ab76
#
_entry.id   89dcece65b657921d0a9e2bb7283ab76
#
_cell.length_a   1.000
_cell.length_b   1.000
_cell.length_c   1.000
_cell.angle_alpha   90.00
_cell.angle_beta   90.00
_cell.angle_gamma   90.00
#
_symmetry.space_group_name_H-M   'P 1'
#
loop_
_entity.id
_entity.type
_entity.pdbx_description
1 polymer ?
#
loop_
_entity_poly.entity_id
_entity_poly.type
_entity_poly.pdbx_seq_one_letter_code
_entity_poly.pdbx_strand_id
1 'polypeptide(L)'
;MAPAVAQTVPALVDQETETGEEIVVSGYRRSLEEAIDMKRNTIGFSDSIIATDIADFPEQNLSEALQRVPGVTIERERGLGTRVNVRGLPSEFTFVSINKLATASGSGGRDVEFDIFASELIQSVTVQKSPVAADEEGGIAGSVLIRTARPFDNPGLRLVGSADGAYNSISEKIDPNFSFLGSKTFGDFGVLVSVAKQQRSNRTDSNSGINFRPIARWTDRTGTVYRNQAIAVLQRDAGITFANADKNKIVFLDKVGDRVYQNDQDRLGLSGSVQYKPSDNFNIAFDAFLGSYDTTEDEYDAAGYAASSNSTLETIHDFDATTLADSGIVVLRDVSYTNTQHEFLSKEYINETDYRQFGSEMNWSTGNWKINALGGYSGAKKTLDTSNLKHVAYAPSRTRYTENGGETIPSANPRTIDMYNAPNAYLFEAYETFREQIKDDKYAAQIDLSYNFETSLLKRFNFGGRYTNKSNEREYGEEKIQGPTRGSTAYVNVRKLGDSPLENVTDITGGKSYQARDLSWAQVSNAYARDFFRPDGFVTPFNDANYYKVQEETIAGYAMVDLEFTVAVPVFVNVGGRYLRTSIHSEGFQQVQNPNGSIGLTPAPVSSDGRYEKFLPSFNAHAELTDSLFLRAAASQTLIRPALTDLAYKRIASIGNFRYTDGNPGLEPTLADQWEVGVEKYLPRGGILAASYFWKKIKGVVQSQLTGVVPGVTVYNANGSVNGVYEFDVYQPVNAEGSYKVSGVEVNAVIPFGMFADWADGFGINANATFLDSSLTGESDLGIDTSPIGLADKTYNATVFYDKGPLSLRASYNRKGAYVERIERNMYPVYRDAYGQFDVAASYQVTRNFRVELQGINVGNAKTTGYTMDPSFPTTYEASGSRISLGVRGQF
;
A
#
# COMPACT_ATOMS: atom_id res chain seq x y z
N MET A 1 7.44 28.86 -32.57
CA MET A 1 8.30 29.05 -31.38
C MET A 1 7.46 28.84 -30.16
N ALA A 2 7.39 27.63 -29.65
CA ALA A 2 6.74 27.35 -28.41
C ALA A 2 7.82 27.25 -27.31
N PRO A 3 7.76 28.02 -26.22
CA PRO A 3 8.70 27.84 -25.13
C PRO A 3 8.37 26.52 -24.43
N ALA A 4 9.38 25.71 -24.21
CA ALA A 4 9.27 24.56 -23.31
C ALA A 4 8.90 25.08 -21.91
N VAL A 5 7.72 24.73 -21.46
CA VAL A 5 7.14 25.20 -20.22
C VAL A 5 7.77 24.41 -19.06
N ALA A 6 8.54 25.06 -18.21
CA ALA A 6 8.51 24.70 -16.82
C ALA A 6 7.02 24.69 -16.41
N GLN A 7 6.58 23.71 -15.64
CA GLN A 7 5.20 23.53 -15.21
C GLN A 7 4.59 24.81 -14.63
N THR A 8 4.10 25.67 -15.49
CA THR A 8 3.19 26.74 -15.14
C THR A 8 1.88 26.39 -15.82
N VAL A 9 0.86 26.09 -15.05
CA VAL A 9 -0.52 26.09 -15.50
C VAL A 9 -0.74 27.45 -16.20
N PRO A 10 -1.27 27.51 -17.43
CA PRO A 10 -1.54 28.80 -18.09
C PRO A 10 -2.49 29.61 -17.22
N ALA A 11 -2.13 30.88 -16.95
CA ALA A 11 -3.08 31.87 -16.46
C ALA A 11 -4.21 31.96 -17.49
N LEU A 12 -5.46 31.89 -17.04
CA LEU A 12 -6.64 32.11 -17.85
C LEU A 12 -6.51 33.50 -18.52
N VAL A 13 -6.39 33.51 -19.83
CA VAL A 13 -6.46 34.72 -20.65
C VAL A 13 -7.91 35.16 -20.67
N ASP A 14 -8.19 36.38 -20.21
CA ASP A 14 -9.46 37.07 -20.44
C ASP A 14 -9.72 37.18 -21.95
N GLN A 15 -10.64 36.34 -22.47
CA GLN A 15 -11.20 36.57 -23.80
C GLN A 15 -12.40 37.50 -23.69
N GLU A 16 -12.33 38.56 -24.47
CA GLU A 16 -13.43 39.50 -24.66
C GLU A 16 -14.68 38.79 -25.19
N THR A 17 -15.81 39.20 -24.68
CA THR A 17 -17.18 38.76 -24.94
C THR A 17 -17.55 38.77 -26.43
N GLU A 18 -17.64 37.61 -27.05
CA GLU A 18 -18.59 37.36 -28.15
C GLU A 18 -19.83 36.70 -27.59
N THR A 19 -21.01 37.30 -27.89
CA THR A 19 -22.33 36.78 -27.48
C THR A 19 -22.72 35.57 -28.30
N GLY A 20 -22.13 34.43 -28.00
CA GLY A 20 -22.60 33.09 -28.31
C GLY A 20 -22.82 32.38 -27.01
N GLU A 21 -23.80 31.50 -26.85
CA GLU A 21 -24.00 30.65 -25.69
C GLU A 21 -22.67 29.91 -25.40
N GLU A 22 -21.91 30.42 -24.45
CA GLU A 22 -20.67 29.81 -24.01
C GLU A 22 -21.04 28.47 -23.37
N ILE A 23 -20.78 27.37 -24.07
CA ILE A 23 -20.87 26.02 -23.50
C ILE A 23 -19.79 25.95 -22.43
N VAL A 24 -20.17 26.23 -21.19
CA VAL A 24 -19.30 26.03 -20.03
C VAL A 24 -19.03 24.51 -19.97
N VAL A 25 -17.85 24.13 -20.43
CA VAL A 25 -17.38 22.74 -20.27
C VAL A 25 -17.23 22.52 -18.77
N SER A 26 -18.04 21.66 -18.20
CA SER A 26 -18.09 21.44 -16.76
C SER A 26 -17.06 20.37 -16.34
N GLY A 27 -16.58 20.52 -15.14
CA GLY A 27 -15.86 19.66 -14.24
C GLY A 27 -14.98 18.55 -14.84
N TYR A 28 -15.52 17.36 -15.00
CA TYR A 28 -14.73 16.14 -15.28
C TYR A 28 -14.06 16.14 -16.67
N ARG A 29 -14.81 16.56 -17.67
CA ARG A 29 -14.30 16.66 -19.05
C ARG A 29 -13.12 17.64 -19.13
N ARG A 30 -13.22 18.80 -18.49
CA ARG A 30 -12.15 19.80 -18.42
C ARG A 30 -10.90 19.25 -17.74
N SER A 31 -11.06 18.55 -16.61
CA SER A 31 -9.96 17.87 -15.92
C SER A 31 -9.23 16.87 -16.84
N LEU A 32 -9.96 16.12 -17.67
CA LEU A 32 -9.36 15.21 -18.66
C LEU A 32 -8.62 15.97 -19.76
N GLU A 33 -9.20 17.03 -20.30
CA GLU A 33 -8.57 17.88 -21.33
C GLU A 33 -7.25 18.49 -20.82
N GLU A 34 -7.25 19.09 -19.62
CA GLU A 34 -6.05 19.65 -18.99
C GLU A 34 -4.98 18.57 -18.70
N ALA A 35 -5.38 17.37 -18.27
CA ALA A 35 -4.47 16.25 -18.05
C ALA A 35 -3.81 15.79 -19.36
N ILE A 36 -4.58 15.73 -20.46
CA ILE A 36 -4.09 15.38 -21.79
C ILE A 36 -3.12 16.46 -22.32
N ASP A 37 -3.42 17.74 -22.09
CA ASP A 37 -2.53 18.84 -22.48
C ASP A 37 -1.21 18.82 -21.68
N MET A 38 -1.25 18.51 -20.38
CA MET A 38 -0.04 18.28 -19.60
C MET A 38 0.80 17.15 -20.17
N LYS A 39 0.18 16.01 -20.50
CA LYS A 39 0.85 14.87 -21.13
C LYS A 39 1.48 15.25 -22.46
N ARG A 40 0.77 15.97 -23.32
CA ARG A 40 1.25 16.42 -24.62
C ARG A 40 2.52 17.27 -24.50
N ASN A 41 2.58 18.15 -23.52
CA ASN A 41 3.68 19.08 -23.29
C ASN A 41 4.89 18.46 -22.55
N THR A 42 4.76 17.24 -22.02
CA THR A 42 5.85 16.53 -21.36
C THR A 42 6.71 15.77 -22.39
N ILE A 43 8.04 15.82 -22.26
CA ILE A 43 8.95 15.09 -23.17
C ILE A 43 8.89 13.59 -22.91
N GLY A 44 8.89 13.17 -21.65
CA GLY A 44 8.86 11.78 -21.23
C GLY A 44 7.44 11.19 -21.12
N PHE A 45 7.34 10.07 -20.44
CA PHE A 45 6.07 9.39 -20.16
C PHE A 45 5.50 9.80 -18.80
N SER A 46 4.33 10.41 -18.82
CA SER A 46 3.59 10.78 -17.61
C SER A 46 2.10 10.76 -17.86
N ASP A 47 1.32 10.56 -16.80
CA ASP A 47 -0.13 10.70 -16.78
C ASP A 47 -0.53 11.50 -15.55
N SER A 48 -1.54 12.37 -15.67
CA SER A 48 -1.95 13.26 -14.59
C SER A 48 -3.43 13.16 -14.31
N ILE A 49 -3.81 13.45 -13.07
CA ILE A 49 -5.18 13.74 -12.63
C ILE A 49 -5.17 15.16 -12.10
N ILE A 50 -6.09 15.97 -12.57
CA ILE A 50 -6.22 17.37 -12.17
C ILE A 50 -7.55 17.53 -11.47
N ALA A 51 -7.61 18.28 -10.38
CA ALA A 51 -8.85 18.63 -9.73
C ALA A 51 -9.78 19.35 -10.72
N THR A 52 -11.08 18.99 -10.71
CA THR A 52 -12.07 19.60 -11.62
C THR A 52 -12.27 21.09 -11.36
N ASP A 53 -12.03 21.48 -10.12
CA ASP A 53 -11.96 22.84 -9.64
C ASP A 53 -11.06 22.85 -8.39
N ILE A 54 -10.72 24.02 -7.86
CA ILE A 54 -9.96 24.13 -6.62
C ILE A 54 -10.67 23.37 -5.48
N ALA A 55 -9.95 22.52 -4.78
CA ALA A 55 -10.46 21.59 -3.75
C ALA A 55 -11.58 20.65 -4.25
N ASP A 56 -11.61 20.32 -5.53
CA ASP A 56 -12.61 19.43 -6.15
C ASP A 56 -11.93 18.25 -6.83
N PHE A 57 -11.19 17.48 -6.08
CA PHE A 57 -10.61 16.24 -6.60
C PHE A 57 -11.73 15.22 -6.87
N PRO A 58 -11.69 14.48 -8.01
CA PRO A 58 -12.82 13.66 -8.44
C PRO A 58 -13.18 12.50 -7.50
N GLU A 59 -12.36 12.20 -6.51
CA GLU A 59 -12.55 11.12 -5.54
C GLU A 59 -12.19 11.56 -4.13
N GLN A 60 -12.91 11.06 -3.13
CA GLN A 60 -12.64 11.34 -1.71
C GLN A 60 -11.36 10.66 -1.18
N ASN A 61 -10.85 9.62 -1.87
CA ASN A 61 -9.61 8.95 -1.54
C ASN A 61 -8.64 9.07 -2.73
N LEU A 62 -7.45 9.61 -2.47
CA LEU A 62 -6.45 9.87 -3.49
C LEU A 62 -5.97 8.60 -4.21
N SER A 63 -5.83 7.47 -3.50
CA SER A 63 -5.43 6.20 -4.12
C SER A 63 -6.48 5.67 -5.09
N GLU A 64 -7.78 5.81 -4.77
CA GLU A 64 -8.88 5.42 -5.67
C GLU A 64 -8.87 6.23 -6.97
N ALA A 65 -8.56 7.52 -6.87
CA ALA A 65 -8.40 8.36 -8.06
C ALA A 65 -7.22 7.88 -8.93
N LEU A 66 -6.08 7.56 -8.30
CA LEU A 66 -4.88 7.11 -8.99
C LEU A 66 -5.06 5.77 -9.73
N GLN A 67 -6.00 4.93 -9.30
CA GLN A 67 -6.32 3.68 -10.00
C GLN A 67 -6.78 3.91 -11.45
N ARG A 68 -7.26 5.10 -11.82
CA ARG A 68 -7.67 5.44 -13.19
C ARG A 68 -6.50 5.78 -14.11
N VAL A 69 -5.31 5.95 -13.58
CA VAL A 69 -4.10 6.20 -14.36
C VAL A 69 -3.62 4.88 -14.99
N PRO A 70 -3.27 4.86 -16.29
CA PRO A 70 -2.72 3.67 -16.93
C PRO A 70 -1.52 3.11 -16.17
N GLY A 71 -1.47 1.79 -15.96
CA GLY A 71 -0.39 1.12 -15.25
C GLY A 71 -0.39 1.29 -13.74
N VAL A 72 -1.40 1.95 -13.16
CA VAL A 72 -1.52 2.13 -11.72
C VAL A 72 -2.54 1.16 -11.13
N THR A 73 -2.17 0.51 -10.04
CA THR A 73 -3.06 -0.31 -9.22
C THR A 73 -2.94 0.10 -7.76
N ILE A 74 -3.94 -0.24 -6.96
CA ILE A 74 -3.93 0.06 -5.53
C ILE A 74 -3.94 -1.22 -4.70
N GLU A 75 -3.35 -1.12 -3.53
CA GLU A 75 -3.51 -2.10 -2.47
C GLU A 75 -4.68 -1.65 -1.60
N ARG A 76 -5.52 -2.61 -1.24
CA ARG A 76 -6.71 -2.35 -0.41
C ARG A 76 -6.56 -3.02 0.93
N GLU A 77 -6.84 -2.27 1.96
CA GLU A 77 -6.97 -2.77 3.31
C GLU A 77 -8.37 -2.46 3.83
N ARG A 78 -9.11 -3.47 4.31
CA ARG A 78 -10.50 -3.31 4.77
C ARG A 78 -11.42 -2.63 3.74
N GLY A 79 -11.22 -2.92 2.45
CA GLY A 79 -11.97 -2.30 1.35
C GLY A 79 -11.53 -0.88 0.96
N LEU A 80 -10.45 -0.37 1.56
CA LEU A 80 -9.89 0.96 1.29
C LEU A 80 -8.59 0.86 0.49
N GLY A 81 -8.43 1.72 -0.49
CA GLY A 81 -7.14 1.92 -1.13
C GLY A 81 -6.19 2.67 -0.19
N THR A 82 -5.07 2.05 0.16
CA THR A 82 -4.06 2.60 1.08
C THR A 82 -2.75 2.91 0.38
N ARG A 83 -2.30 2.05 -0.52
CA ARG A 83 -1.02 2.17 -1.23
C ARG A 83 -1.19 2.09 -2.73
N VAL A 84 -0.20 2.62 -3.45
CA VAL A 84 -0.22 2.72 -4.91
C VAL A 84 0.95 1.95 -5.50
N ASN A 85 0.64 1.03 -6.41
CA ASN A 85 1.60 0.25 -7.18
C ASN A 85 1.62 0.75 -8.62
N VAL A 86 2.79 1.01 -9.17
CA VAL A 86 2.96 1.44 -10.55
C VAL A 86 3.57 0.30 -11.36
N ARG A 87 2.95 -0.05 -12.51
CA ARG A 87 3.41 -1.11 -13.41
C ARG A 87 3.60 -2.46 -12.72
N GLY A 88 2.71 -2.78 -11.76
CA GLY A 88 2.71 -4.04 -11.03
C GLY A 88 3.86 -4.22 -10.04
N LEU A 89 4.74 -3.24 -9.89
CA LEU A 89 5.80 -3.28 -8.87
C LEU A 89 5.25 -2.85 -7.51
N PRO A 90 5.77 -3.38 -6.40
CA PRO A 90 5.34 -3.05 -5.04
C PRO A 90 5.38 -1.54 -4.76
N SER A 91 4.54 -1.07 -3.84
CA SER A 91 4.41 0.35 -3.49
C SER A 91 5.72 0.98 -3.00
N GLU A 92 6.58 0.21 -2.35
CA GLU A 92 7.91 0.63 -1.92
C GLU A 92 8.86 1.02 -3.07
N PHE A 93 8.57 0.57 -4.31
CA PHE A 93 9.31 0.93 -5.53
C PHE A 93 8.82 2.23 -6.16
N THR A 94 7.82 2.88 -5.56
CA THR A 94 7.21 4.12 -6.03
C THR A 94 7.70 5.30 -5.19
N PHE A 95 8.30 6.30 -5.84
CA PHE A 95 8.68 7.55 -5.18
C PHE A 95 7.45 8.45 -5.04
N VAL A 96 7.26 9.11 -3.89
CA VAL A 96 6.15 10.03 -3.66
C VAL A 96 6.67 11.38 -3.14
N SER A 97 6.17 12.46 -3.71
CA SER A 97 6.49 13.82 -3.23
C SER A 97 5.27 14.73 -3.23
N ILE A 98 5.24 15.69 -2.29
CA ILE A 98 4.28 16.78 -2.25
C ILE A 98 5.05 18.07 -2.48
N ASN A 99 4.62 18.87 -3.48
CA ASN A 99 5.30 20.13 -3.86
C ASN A 99 6.82 19.93 -4.03
N LYS A 100 7.24 18.85 -4.70
CA LYS A 100 8.65 18.46 -4.99
C LYS A 100 9.49 18.04 -3.77
N LEU A 101 8.94 18.00 -2.56
CA LEU A 101 9.59 17.45 -1.38
C LEU A 101 9.17 16.00 -1.16
N ALA A 102 10.15 15.11 -1.03
CA ALA A 102 9.90 13.68 -0.74
C ALA A 102 9.08 13.52 0.54
N THR A 103 8.02 12.74 0.47
CA THR A 103 7.10 12.51 1.58
C THR A 103 7.72 11.63 2.66
N ALA A 104 7.61 12.02 3.93
CA ALA A 104 7.90 11.14 5.06
C ALA A 104 6.80 10.10 5.22
N SER A 105 7.12 8.94 5.78
CA SER A 105 6.18 7.84 5.96
C SER A 105 6.17 7.30 7.38
N GLY A 106 4.98 7.04 7.92
CA GLY A 106 4.78 6.34 9.19
C GLY A 106 4.84 4.81 9.07
N SER A 107 5.04 4.24 7.87
CA SER A 107 5.03 2.79 7.68
C SER A 107 6.29 2.08 8.20
N GLY A 108 7.35 2.81 8.51
CA GLY A 108 8.67 2.24 8.84
C GLY A 108 9.43 1.73 7.61
N GLY A 109 8.77 1.69 6.44
CA GLY A 109 9.32 1.34 5.14
C GLY A 109 9.67 2.56 4.29
N ARG A 110 9.59 2.37 2.97
CA ARG A 110 9.75 3.46 1.97
C ARG A 110 8.45 3.78 1.24
N ASP A 111 7.45 2.93 1.41
CA ASP A 111 6.11 3.12 0.89
C ASP A 111 5.40 4.26 1.61
N VAL A 112 4.48 4.89 0.93
CA VAL A 112 3.67 6.00 1.46
C VAL A 112 2.21 5.55 1.53
N GLU A 113 1.60 5.75 2.70
CA GLU A 113 0.18 5.53 2.92
C GLU A 113 -0.59 6.76 2.43
N PHE A 114 -1.43 6.59 1.39
CA PHE A 114 -2.15 7.69 0.73
C PHE A 114 -3.43 8.09 1.47
N ASP A 115 -3.89 7.27 2.39
CA ASP A 115 -5.06 7.52 3.20
C ASP A 115 -4.87 8.64 4.24
N ILE A 116 -3.63 9.02 4.54
CA ILE A 116 -3.34 10.21 5.36
C ILE A 116 -3.65 11.53 4.63
N PHE A 117 -3.67 11.54 3.28
CA PHE A 117 -3.84 12.75 2.49
C PHE A 117 -5.31 12.97 2.12
N ALA A 118 -5.89 14.06 2.60
CA ALA A 118 -7.22 14.48 2.18
C ALA A 118 -7.17 14.98 0.72
N SER A 119 -7.94 14.35 -0.16
CA SER A 119 -7.96 14.68 -1.59
C SER A 119 -8.41 16.11 -1.88
N GLU A 120 -9.23 16.69 -1.02
CA GLU A 120 -9.74 18.05 -1.10
C GLU A 120 -8.64 19.15 -0.97
N LEU A 121 -7.46 18.75 -0.47
CA LEU A 121 -6.29 19.64 -0.34
C LEU A 121 -5.39 19.62 -1.59
N ILE A 122 -5.67 18.74 -2.55
CA ILE A 122 -4.79 18.44 -3.68
C ILE A 122 -5.32 19.07 -4.95
N GLN A 123 -4.43 19.74 -5.70
CA GLN A 123 -4.73 20.35 -6.99
C GLN A 123 -4.48 19.40 -8.16
N SER A 124 -3.38 18.66 -8.12
CA SER A 124 -3.05 17.68 -9.17
C SER A 124 -2.14 16.58 -8.65
N VAL A 125 -2.19 15.44 -9.33
CA VAL A 125 -1.27 14.32 -9.13
C VAL A 125 -0.77 13.87 -10.47
N THR A 126 0.55 13.78 -10.61
CA THR A 126 1.20 13.27 -11.83
C THR A 126 1.94 11.98 -11.52
N VAL A 127 1.68 10.94 -12.27
CA VAL A 127 2.45 9.70 -12.25
C VAL A 127 3.48 9.77 -13.39
N GLN A 128 4.73 10.03 -13.01
CA GLN A 128 5.85 10.11 -13.94
C GLN A 128 6.52 8.72 -14.05
N LYS A 129 6.61 8.20 -15.27
CA LYS A 129 7.09 6.84 -15.56
C LYS A 129 8.50 6.82 -16.13
N SER A 130 8.94 7.94 -16.73
CA SER A 130 10.31 8.13 -17.22
C SER A 130 10.94 9.36 -16.55
N PRO A 131 12.02 9.20 -15.76
CA PRO A 131 12.65 10.31 -15.08
C PRO A 131 13.56 11.12 -16.00
N VAL A 132 13.84 12.35 -15.59
CA VAL A 132 14.94 13.18 -16.10
C VAL A 132 16.03 13.31 -15.04
N ALA A 133 17.24 13.77 -15.43
CA ALA A 133 18.37 13.87 -14.50
C ALA A 133 18.15 14.82 -13.30
N ALA A 134 17.22 15.77 -13.42
CA ALA A 134 16.87 16.71 -12.36
C ALA A 134 15.99 16.10 -11.27
N ASP A 135 15.30 15.00 -11.57
CA ASP A 135 14.38 14.36 -10.63
C ASP A 135 15.14 13.71 -9.47
N GLU A 136 14.52 13.71 -8.28
CA GLU A 136 15.02 12.93 -7.15
C GLU A 136 14.87 11.44 -7.44
N GLU A 137 15.92 10.70 -7.16
CA GLU A 137 15.95 9.25 -7.33
C GLU A 137 15.13 8.52 -6.25
N GLY A 138 14.65 7.30 -6.55
CA GLY A 138 13.94 6.45 -5.61
C GLY A 138 12.67 5.79 -6.18
N GLY A 139 12.38 5.98 -7.47
CA GLY A 139 11.19 5.44 -8.12
C GLY A 139 11.51 4.48 -9.27
N ILE A 140 11.85 3.21 -8.99
CA ILE A 140 12.01 2.19 -10.04
C ILE A 140 10.68 1.94 -10.77
N ALA A 141 9.57 1.91 -10.03
CA ALA A 141 8.24 1.75 -10.60
C ALA A 141 7.80 3.01 -11.36
N GLY A 142 7.98 4.15 -10.73
CA GLY A 142 7.65 5.48 -11.19
C GLY A 142 7.59 6.46 -10.01
N SER A 143 7.24 7.71 -10.28
CA SER A 143 7.11 8.75 -9.25
C SER A 143 5.70 9.32 -9.23
N VAL A 144 5.10 9.43 -8.04
CA VAL A 144 3.81 10.09 -7.80
C VAL A 144 4.08 11.48 -7.24
N LEU A 145 3.79 12.49 -8.06
CA LEU A 145 4.08 13.90 -7.77
C LEU A 145 2.78 14.60 -7.44
N ILE A 146 2.58 14.93 -6.17
CA ILE A 146 1.39 15.59 -5.64
C ILE A 146 1.65 17.10 -5.58
N ARG A 147 0.68 17.89 -6.02
CA ARG A 147 0.71 19.34 -5.92
C ARG A 147 -0.51 19.85 -5.17
N THR A 148 -0.29 20.72 -4.20
CA THR A 148 -1.35 21.48 -3.53
C THR A 148 -1.66 22.77 -4.28
N ALA A 149 -2.86 23.34 -4.06
CA ALA A 149 -3.24 24.61 -4.67
C ALA A 149 -2.42 25.77 -4.08
N ARG A 150 -2.14 26.79 -4.91
CA ARG A 150 -1.48 28.03 -4.53
C ARG A 150 -2.35 29.26 -4.89
N PRO A 151 -2.20 30.39 -4.20
CA PRO A 151 -3.07 31.55 -4.37
C PRO A 151 -3.17 32.08 -5.81
N PHE A 152 -2.03 32.11 -6.55
CA PHE A 152 -1.99 32.59 -7.92
C PHE A 152 -2.38 31.55 -8.98
N ASP A 153 -2.75 30.33 -8.59
CA ASP A 153 -3.37 29.38 -9.52
C ASP A 153 -4.78 29.88 -9.93
N ASN A 154 -5.48 30.53 -8.98
CA ASN A 154 -6.78 31.17 -9.19
C ASN A 154 -6.80 32.55 -8.50
N PRO A 155 -6.33 33.61 -9.17
CA PRO A 155 -6.25 34.94 -8.57
C PRO A 155 -7.61 35.51 -8.16
N GLY A 156 -7.62 36.45 -7.21
CA GLY A 156 -8.84 37.08 -6.66
C GLY A 156 -9.24 36.46 -5.33
N LEU A 157 -10.48 36.66 -4.90
CA LEU A 157 -11.09 36.02 -3.74
C LEU A 157 -11.75 34.75 -4.20
N ARG A 158 -11.43 33.63 -3.52
CA ARG A 158 -12.06 32.33 -3.70
C ARG A 158 -12.42 31.74 -2.35
N LEU A 159 -13.67 31.35 -2.20
CA LEU A 159 -14.17 30.63 -1.02
C LEU A 159 -14.89 29.40 -1.51
N VAL A 160 -14.44 28.24 -1.09
CA VAL A 160 -15.03 26.95 -1.46
C VAL A 160 -15.30 26.15 -0.20
N GLY A 161 -16.46 25.55 -0.10
CA GLY A 161 -16.79 24.64 1.01
C GLY A 161 -17.63 23.47 0.55
N SER A 162 -17.43 22.30 1.16
CA SER A 162 -18.24 21.12 0.94
C SER A 162 -18.64 20.49 2.26
N ALA A 163 -19.79 19.81 2.25
CA ALA A 163 -20.28 18.96 3.32
C ALA A 163 -20.98 17.75 2.72
N ASP A 164 -20.62 16.56 3.15
CA ASP A 164 -21.28 15.32 2.75
C ASP A 164 -21.48 14.34 3.90
N GLY A 165 -22.44 13.44 3.75
CA GLY A 165 -22.64 12.29 4.62
C GLY A 165 -22.43 11.01 3.82
N ALA A 166 -21.59 10.12 4.32
CA ALA A 166 -21.28 8.85 3.69
C ALA A 166 -21.83 7.67 4.50
N TYR A 167 -22.67 6.86 3.87
CA TYR A 167 -23.27 5.65 4.45
C TYR A 167 -22.54 4.41 3.96
N ASN A 168 -22.16 3.50 4.88
CA ASN A 168 -21.62 2.18 4.53
C ASN A 168 -22.69 1.10 4.79
N SER A 169 -22.86 0.19 3.84
CA SER A 169 -23.95 -0.80 3.85
C SER A 169 -23.74 -1.95 4.86
N ILE A 170 -22.54 -2.15 5.41
CA ILE A 170 -22.27 -3.19 6.42
C ILE A 170 -22.14 -2.58 7.82
N SER A 171 -21.38 -1.46 7.97
CA SER A 171 -21.32 -0.77 9.27
C SER A 171 -22.64 -0.09 9.66
N GLU A 172 -23.49 0.23 8.65
CA GLU A 172 -24.79 0.93 8.80
C GLU A 172 -24.68 2.30 9.47
N LYS A 173 -23.46 2.88 9.49
CA LYS A 173 -23.17 4.21 10.03
C LYS A 173 -23.18 5.25 8.91
N ILE A 174 -23.50 6.50 9.29
CA ILE A 174 -23.36 7.69 8.43
C ILE A 174 -22.26 8.55 9.00
N ASP A 175 -21.24 8.81 8.20
CA ASP A 175 -20.05 9.56 8.58
C ASP A 175 -20.06 10.93 7.91
N PRO A 176 -19.94 12.03 8.67
CA PRO A 176 -19.90 13.37 8.13
C PRO A 176 -18.49 13.74 7.64
N ASN A 177 -18.41 14.44 6.50
CA ASN A 177 -17.19 15.00 5.97
C ASN A 177 -17.40 16.49 5.66
N PHE A 178 -16.35 17.28 5.88
CA PHE A 178 -16.37 18.73 5.66
C PHE A 178 -15.04 19.19 5.06
N SER A 179 -15.12 20.09 4.09
CA SER A 179 -13.93 20.81 3.61
C SER A 179 -14.20 22.29 3.44
N PHE A 180 -13.15 23.10 3.59
CA PHE A 180 -13.19 24.52 3.32
C PHE A 180 -11.85 24.99 2.77
N LEU A 181 -11.89 25.86 1.77
CA LEU A 181 -10.74 26.57 1.21
C LEU A 181 -11.06 28.05 1.08
N GLY A 182 -10.15 28.86 1.58
CA GLY A 182 -10.15 30.30 1.38
C GLY A 182 -8.83 30.75 0.74
N SER A 183 -8.92 31.48 -0.38
CA SER A 183 -7.77 32.03 -1.07
C SER A 183 -8.02 33.48 -1.48
N LYS A 184 -6.98 34.33 -1.37
CA LYS A 184 -7.04 35.71 -1.84
C LYS A 184 -5.68 36.21 -2.30
N THR A 185 -5.68 36.91 -3.43
CA THR A 185 -4.52 37.68 -3.90
C THR A 185 -4.71 39.18 -3.63
N PHE A 186 -3.61 39.85 -3.25
CA PHE A 186 -3.53 41.28 -2.91
C PHE A 186 -2.35 41.89 -3.66
N GLY A 187 -2.57 42.36 -4.91
CA GLY A 187 -1.46 42.75 -5.77
C GLY A 187 -0.46 41.60 -5.95
N ASP A 188 0.77 41.79 -5.49
CA ASP A 188 1.86 40.83 -5.62
C ASP A 188 1.82 39.71 -4.58
N PHE A 189 0.96 39.78 -3.58
CA PHE A 189 0.86 38.76 -2.52
C PHE A 189 -0.40 37.95 -2.65
N GLY A 190 -0.27 36.63 -2.30
CA GLY A 190 -1.41 35.75 -2.21
C GLY A 190 -1.32 34.87 -0.97
N VAL A 191 -2.47 34.55 -0.39
CA VAL A 191 -2.60 33.65 0.76
C VAL A 191 -3.72 32.65 0.48
N LEU A 192 -3.45 31.38 0.81
CA LEU A 192 -4.42 30.31 0.73
C LEU A 192 -4.38 29.50 2.01
N VAL A 193 -5.54 29.11 2.52
CA VAL A 193 -5.69 28.14 3.61
C VAL A 193 -6.81 27.18 3.23
N SER A 194 -6.57 25.87 3.42
CA SER A 194 -7.56 24.84 3.20
C SER A 194 -7.58 23.87 4.38
N VAL A 195 -8.75 23.40 4.76
CA VAL A 195 -8.98 22.37 5.79
C VAL A 195 -9.94 21.32 5.28
N ALA A 196 -9.66 20.05 5.61
CA ALA A 196 -10.57 18.94 5.36
C ALA A 196 -10.66 18.07 6.61
N LYS A 197 -11.86 17.77 7.06
CA LYS A 197 -12.15 16.86 8.16
C LYS A 197 -13.01 15.73 7.62
N GLN A 198 -12.56 14.49 7.81
CA GLN A 198 -13.29 13.31 7.36
C GLN A 198 -13.39 12.30 8.46
N GLN A 199 -14.56 11.72 8.61
CA GLN A 199 -14.82 10.58 9.47
C GLN A 199 -15.24 9.38 8.62
N ARG A 200 -14.88 8.18 9.08
CA ARG A 200 -15.22 6.98 8.36
C ARG A 200 -15.32 5.79 9.30
N SER A 201 -16.44 5.11 9.24
CA SER A 201 -16.72 3.89 9.99
C SER A 201 -16.92 2.73 9.01
N ASN A 202 -15.97 1.80 9.01
CA ASN A 202 -16.04 0.62 8.17
C ASN A 202 -16.24 -0.62 9.01
N ARG A 203 -16.94 -1.59 8.43
CA ARG A 203 -16.94 -2.96 8.89
C ARG A 203 -16.55 -3.89 7.76
N THR A 204 -15.71 -4.88 8.06
CA THR A 204 -15.35 -5.95 7.12
C THR A 204 -15.63 -7.28 7.79
N ASP A 205 -16.52 -8.04 7.17
CA ASP A 205 -16.79 -9.43 7.55
C ASP A 205 -15.88 -10.32 6.72
N SER A 206 -15.19 -11.26 7.37
CA SER A 206 -14.13 -12.04 6.75
C SER A 206 -14.18 -13.49 7.21
N ASN A 207 -13.94 -14.40 6.26
CA ASN A 207 -13.45 -15.73 6.56
C ASN A 207 -12.00 -15.76 6.07
N SER A 208 -11.08 -15.42 6.94
CA SER A 208 -9.67 -15.25 6.63
C SER A 208 -8.78 -15.89 7.71
N GLY A 209 -7.48 -15.90 7.46
CA GLY A 209 -6.56 -16.65 8.33
C GLY A 209 -6.65 -18.16 8.11
N ILE A 210 -7.25 -18.58 7.02
CA ILE A 210 -7.24 -19.96 6.54
C ILE A 210 -5.82 -20.28 6.16
N ASN A 211 -5.25 -21.25 6.83
CA ASN A 211 -3.87 -21.62 6.65
C ASN A 211 -3.74 -23.09 6.31
N PHE A 212 -2.93 -23.39 5.32
CA PHE A 212 -2.52 -24.73 4.97
C PHE A 212 -1.16 -25.04 5.56
N ARG A 213 -0.95 -26.27 5.95
CA ARG A 213 0.33 -26.71 6.49
C ARG A 213 0.70 -28.07 5.94
N PRO A 214 1.95 -28.28 5.52
CA PRO A 214 2.47 -29.62 5.25
C PRO A 214 2.49 -30.46 6.50
N ILE A 215 2.16 -31.74 6.34
CA ILE A 215 2.12 -32.69 7.46
C ILE A 215 3.50 -32.86 8.12
N ALA A 216 4.57 -32.63 7.36
CA ALA A 216 5.94 -32.67 7.86
C ALA A 216 6.23 -31.63 8.92
N ARG A 217 5.49 -30.49 8.92
CA ARG A 217 5.60 -29.42 9.92
C ARG A 217 4.62 -29.57 11.08
N TRP A 218 3.85 -30.65 11.12
CA TRP A 218 3.08 -31.02 12.30
C TRP A 218 4.02 -31.59 13.34
N THR A 219 4.64 -30.73 14.11
CA THR A 219 5.53 -31.07 15.18
C THR A 219 4.88 -30.77 16.52
N ASP A 220 4.75 -31.80 17.36
CA ASP A 220 4.70 -31.59 18.80
C ASP A 220 6.10 -31.14 19.26
N ARG A 221 6.23 -30.74 20.55
CA ARG A 221 7.53 -30.45 21.17
C ARG A 221 8.50 -31.65 21.12
N THR A 222 8.04 -32.82 20.76
CA THR A 222 8.79 -34.08 20.67
C THR A 222 8.98 -34.57 19.22
N GLY A 223 8.39 -33.93 18.20
CA GLY A 223 8.74 -33.97 16.78
C GLY A 223 8.50 -35.26 16.00
N THR A 224 8.03 -36.34 16.60
CA THR A 224 8.09 -37.67 15.92
C THR A 224 6.79 -38.45 15.93
N VAL A 225 5.99 -38.36 16.97
CA VAL A 225 4.87 -39.30 17.17
C VAL A 225 3.68 -39.03 16.23
N TYR A 226 3.29 -37.78 16.08
CA TYR A 226 2.11 -37.41 15.27
C TYR A 226 2.31 -37.58 13.78
N ARG A 227 3.53 -37.38 13.30
CA ARG A 227 3.90 -37.62 11.89
C ARG A 227 3.67 -39.05 11.47
N ASN A 228 4.10 -39.99 12.31
CA ASN A 228 3.97 -41.42 12.00
C ASN A 228 2.51 -41.89 12.10
N GLN A 229 1.74 -41.33 13.04
CA GLN A 229 0.31 -41.58 13.15
C GLN A 229 -0.46 -41.04 11.93
N ALA A 230 -0.18 -39.81 11.51
CA ALA A 230 -0.80 -39.20 10.35
C ALA A 230 -0.51 -40.01 9.07
N ILE A 231 0.72 -40.50 8.88
CA ILE A 231 1.08 -41.37 7.74
C ILE A 231 0.33 -42.69 7.82
N ALA A 232 0.22 -43.29 9.00
CA ALA A 232 -0.51 -44.54 9.18
C ALA A 232 -2.01 -44.40 8.88
N VAL A 233 -2.62 -43.26 9.27
CA VAL A 233 -4.00 -42.94 8.93
C VAL A 233 -4.17 -42.72 7.43
N LEU A 234 -3.26 -41.99 6.78
CA LEU A 234 -3.27 -41.77 5.33
C LEU A 234 -3.15 -43.07 4.54
N GLN A 235 -2.27 -43.97 4.98
CA GLN A 235 -2.14 -45.28 4.36
C GLN A 235 -3.43 -46.10 4.49
N ARG A 236 -4.05 -46.09 5.69
CA ARG A 236 -5.28 -46.81 5.97
C ARG A 236 -6.48 -46.26 5.21
N ASP A 237 -6.69 -44.94 5.29
CA ASP A 237 -7.93 -44.29 4.87
C ASP A 237 -7.86 -43.78 3.42
N ALA A 238 -6.68 -43.39 2.92
CA ALA A 238 -6.50 -42.85 1.57
C ALA A 238 -5.79 -43.82 0.60
N GLY A 239 -5.33 -44.99 1.07
CA GLY A 239 -4.60 -45.98 0.25
C GLY A 239 -3.26 -45.48 -0.30
N ILE A 240 -2.78 -44.33 0.16
CA ILE A 240 -1.57 -43.71 -0.34
C ILE A 240 -0.37 -44.35 0.37
N THR A 241 0.48 -45.03 -0.38
CA THR A 241 1.70 -45.68 0.13
C THR A 241 2.87 -44.70 0.03
N PHE A 242 3.39 -44.23 1.13
CA PHE A 242 4.56 -43.36 1.22
C PHE A 242 5.83 -44.20 1.41
N ALA A 243 6.36 -44.82 0.37
CA ALA A 243 7.72 -45.36 0.36
C ALA A 243 8.69 -44.15 0.17
N ASN A 244 9.19 -43.57 1.22
CA ASN A 244 10.00 -42.33 1.22
C ASN A 244 9.25 -41.07 0.74
N ALA A 245 7.97 -40.96 1.04
CA ALA A 245 7.17 -39.85 0.64
C ALA A 245 7.76 -38.53 1.15
N ASP A 246 7.85 -37.58 0.25
CA ASP A 246 8.11 -36.23 0.59
C ASP A 246 6.92 -35.68 1.41
N LYS A 247 7.10 -35.71 2.74
CA LYS A 247 6.06 -35.33 3.71
C LYS A 247 5.63 -33.88 3.56
N ASN A 248 6.43 -33.06 2.87
CA ASN A 248 6.08 -31.70 2.53
C ASN A 248 4.96 -31.63 1.49
N LYS A 249 4.76 -32.69 0.72
CA LYS A 249 3.74 -32.77 -0.33
C LYS A 249 2.35 -33.20 0.15
N ILE A 250 2.19 -33.47 1.45
CA ILE A 250 0.88 -33.72 2.04
C ILE A 250 0.48 -32.50 2.80
N VAL A 251 -0.54 -31.81 2.31
CA VAL A 251 -0.99 -30.52 2.83
C VAL A 251 -2.38 -30.69 3.42
N PHE A 252 -2.61 -30.09 4.57
CA PHE A 252 -3.90 -30.08 5.24
C PHE A 252 -4.30 -28.68 5.69
N LEU A 253 -5.60 -28.50 5.91
CA LEU A 253 -6.18 -27.27 6.43
C LEU A 253 -5.88 -27.17 7.94
N ASP A 254 -4.96 -26.27 8.30
CA ASP A 254 -4.45 -26.13 9.67
C ASP A 254 -5.29 -25.16 10.52
N LYS A 255 -5.69 -24.04 9.94
CA LYS A 255 -6.48 -22.99 10.63
C LYS A 255 -7.64 -22.54 9.75
N VAL A 256 -8.79 -22.35 10.38
CA VAL A 256 -9.93 -21.65 9.80
C VAL A 256 -10.45 -20.65 10.83
N GLY A 257 -10.64 -19.41 10.45
CA GLY A 257 -11.18 -18.37 11.31
C GLY A 257 -12.25 -17.54 10.62
N ASP A 258 -13.31 -17.25 11.34
CA ASP A 258 -14.32 -16.25 11.02
C ASP A 258 -13.98 -14.97 11.79
N ARG A 259 -14.04 -13.81 11.13
CA ARG A 259 -13.47 -12.57 11.62
C ARG A 259 -14.36 -11.39 11.30
N VAL A 260 -14.46 -10.47 12.25
CA VAL A 260 -15.08 -9.16 12.06
C VAL A 260 -14.06 -8.09 12.39
N TYR A 261 -13.89 -7.15 11.48
CA TYR A 261 -13.17 -5.92 11.71
C TYR A 261 -14.15 -4.75 11.77
N GLN A 262 -14.07 -3.94 12.81
CA GLN A 262 -14.76 -2.67 12.94
C GLN A 262 -13.72 -1.58 13.04
N ASN A 263 -13.66 -0.69 12.05
CA ASN A 263 -12.62 0.31 11.94
C ASN A 263 -13.25 1.70 11.86
N ASP A 264 -13.00 2.51 12.88
CA ASP A 264 -13.38 3.91 12.95
C ASP A 264 -12.13 4.78 12.66
N GLN A 265 -12.25 5.69 11.71
CA GLN A 265 -11.17 6.55 11.21
C GLN A 265 -11.55 8.01 11.36
N ASP A 266 -10.61 8.80 11.81
CA ASP A 266 -10.71 10.25 11.92
C ASP A 266 -9.51 10.89 11.23
N ARG A 267 -9.75 11.73 10.20
CA ARG A 267 -8.71 12.40 9.45
C ARG A 267 -8.93 13.91 9.45
N LEU A 268 -7.89 14.65 9.81
CA LEU A 268 -7.83 16.10 9.67
C LEU A 268 -6.64 16.47 8.78
N GLY A 269 -6.91 17.19 7.72
CA GLY A 269 -5.89 17.73 6.82
C GLY A 269 -5.96 19.26 6.79
N LEU A 270 -4.79 19.89 6.77
CA LEU A 270 -4.63 21.33 6.63
C LEU A 270 -3.58 21.60 5.56
N SER A 271 -3.85 22.53 4.65
CA SER A 271 -2.83 23.05 3.75
C SER A 271 -2.86 24.57 3.73
N GLY A 272 -1.70 25.17 3.57
CA GLY A 272 -1.56 26.61 3.49
C GLY A 272 -0.47 27.02 2.53
N SER A 273 -0.64 28.17 1.86
CA SER A 273 0.36 28.72 0.98
C SER A 273 0.38 30.24 1.10
N VAL A 274 1.59 30.80 1.22
CA VAL A 274 1.86 32.23 1.07
C VAL A 274 2.75 32.39 -0.13
N GLN A 275 2.34 33.24 -1.07
CA GLN A 275 3.03 33.43 -2.34
C GLN A 275 3.28 34.92 -2.59
N TYR A 276 4.50 35.24 -3.03
CA TYR A 276 4.89 36.57 -3.47
C TYR A 276 5.33 36.50 -4.93
N LYS A 277 4.60 37.21 -5.81
CA LYS A 277 4.79 37.22 -7.25
C LYS A 277 4.73 38.67 -7.77
N PRO A 278 5.81 39.49 -7.56
CA PRO A 278 5.83 40.87 -7.97
C PRO A 278 5.92 41.06 -9.50
N SER A 279 6.26 39.99 -10.23
CA SER A 279 6.33 40.01 -11.68
C SER A 279 6.22 38.57 -12.22
N ASP A 280 6.05 38.44 -13.52
CA ASP A 280 6.04 37.11 -14.15
C ASP A 280 7.42 36.42 -14.13
N ASN A 281 8.48 37.18 -13.85
CA ASN A 281 9.85 36.68 -13.80
C ASN A 281 10.29 36.26 -12.41
N PHE A 282 9.56 36.57 -11.35
CA PHE A 282 9.89 36.22 -9.97
C PHE A 282 8.68 35.72 -9.20
N ASN A 283 8.83 34.56 -8.60
CA ASN A 283 7.81 33.96 -7.75
C ASN A 283 8.48 33.20 -6.62
N ILE A 284 8.05 33.41 -5.39
CA ILE A 284 8.40 32.60 -4.23
C ILE A 284 7.13 32.17 -3.50
N ALA A 285 7.04 30.89 -3.17
CA ALA A 285 5.96 30.31 -2.41
C ALA A 285 6.50 29.64 -1.15
N PHE A 286 5.76 29.76 -0.05
CA PHE A 286 5.95 29.01 1.18
C PHE A 286 4.70 28.16 1.39
N ASP A 287 4.86 26.86 1.42
CA ASP A 287 3.78 25.90 1.53
C ASP A 287 3.88 25.15 2.86
N ALA A 288 2.74 24.90 3.47
CA ALA A 288 2.60 24.01 4.63
C ALA A 288 1.53 22.96 4.33
N PHE A 289 1.80 21.71 4.71
CA PHE A 289 0.84 20.62 4.67
C PHE A 289 0.92 19.85 5.98
N LEU A 290 -0.21 19.75 6.69
CA LEU A 290 -0.32 19.07 7.98
C LEU A 290 -1.43 18.04 7.88
N GLY A 291 -1.23 16.86 8.45
CA GLY A 291 -2.23 15.81 8.51
C GLY A 291 -2.20 15.08 9.85
N SER A 292 -3.39 14.77 10.39
CA SER A 292 -3.58 13.82 11.47
C SER A 292 -4.52 12.73 10.96
N TYR A 293 -4.17 11.49 11.21
CA TYR A 293 -4.96 10.32 10.83
C TYR A 293 -4.97 9.33 11.98
N ASP A 294 -6.11 9.24 12.63
CA ASP A 294 -6.31 8.41 13.80
C ASP A 294 -7.28 7.28 13.45
N THR A 295 -6.94 6.05 13.82
CA THR A 295 -7.80 4.89 13.59
C THR A 295 -7.91 4.06 14.85
N THR A 296 -9.12 3.58 15.13
CA THR A 296 -9.36 2.51 16.11
C THR A 296 -9.98 1.35 15.36
N GLU A 297 -9.32 0.20 15.39
CA GLU A 297 -9.84 -1.03 14.78
C GLU A 297 -10.02 -2.10 15.85
N ASP A 298 -11.26 -2.61 15.96
CA ASP A 298 -11.59 -3.79 16.72
C ASP A 298 -11.63 -5.01 15.80
N GLU A 299 -10.82 -6.03 16.12
CA GLU A 299 -10.82 -7.34 15.45
C GLU A 299 -11.35 -8.39 16.40
N TYR A 300 -12.42 -9.06 15.99
CA TYR A 300 -12.98 -10.20 16.68
C TYR A 300 -12.82 -11.45 15.83
N ASP A 301 -12.10 -12.46 16.35
CA ASP A 301 -11.74 -13.69 15.64
C ASP A 301 -12.23 -14.92 16.40
N ALA A 302 -12.96 -15.78 15.71
CA ALA A 302 -13.31 -17.12 16.17
C ALA A 302 -12.63 -18.15 15.27
N ALA A 303 -11.61 -18.83 15.77
CA ALA A 303 -10.78 -19.72 14.95
C ALA A 303 -10.66 -21.14 15.53
N GLY A 304 -10.62 -22.13 14.63
CA GLY A 304 -10.27 -23.50 14.93
C GLY A 304 -8.95 -23.90 14.29
N TYR A 305 -8.10 -24.60 15.05
CA TYR A 305 -6.84 -25.15 14.58
C TYR A 305 -6.92 -26.67 14.50
N ALA A 306 -6.52 -27.24 13.36
CA ALA A 306 -6.38 -28.68 13.20
C ALA A 306 -5.15 -29.21 13.94
N ALA A 307 -4.00 -28.55 13.75
CA ALA A 307 -2.73 -28.93 14.33
C ALA A 307 -2.40 -28.13 15.59
N SER A 308 -2.76 -28.62 16.74
CA SER A 308 -2.25 -28.12 18.03
C SER A 308 -1.29 -29.16 18.63
N SER A 309 -0.48 -28.75 19.60
CA SER A 309 0.48 -29.64 20.27
C SER A 309 -0.12 -30.91 20.88
N ASN A 310 -1.45 -30.95 21.03
CA ASN A 310 -2.18 -32.05 21.67
C ASN A 310 -3.22 -32.71 20.74
N SER A 311 -3.31 -32.28 19.47
CA SER A 311 -4.26 -32.85 18.51
C SER A 311 -3.63 -34.02 17.75
N THR A 312 -4.44 -35.05 17.47
CA THR A 312 -4.08 -36.16 16.59
C THR A 312 -5.09 -36.27 15.45
N LEU A 313 -4.61 -36.60 14.28
CA LEU A 313 -5.43 -36.92 13.14
C LEU A 313 -6.10 -38.29 13.37
N GLU A 314 -7.44 -38.34 13.31
CA GLU A 314 -8.21 -39.59 13.51
C GLU A 314 -8.58 -40.26 12.20
N THR A 315 -9.21 -39.48 11.28
CA THR A 315 -9.78 -40.05 10.04
C THR A 315 -9.69 -39.02 8.93
N ILE A 316 -9.25 -39.44 7.76
CA ILE A 316 -9.34 -38.69 6.51
C ILE A 316 -10.60 -39.18 5.78
N HIS A 317 -11.56 -38.29 5.61
CA HIS A 317 -12.83 -38.60 4.94
C HIS A 317 -12.78 -38.32 3.45
N ASP A 318 -11.95 -37.31 3.05
CA ASP A 318 -11.76 -36.90 1.67
C ASP A 318 -10.39 -36.22 1.44
N PHE A 319 -9.82 -36.40 0.26
CA PHE A 319 -8.56 -35.79 -0.17
C PHE A 319 -8.54 -35.57 -1.68
N ASP A 320 -7.71 -34.61 -2.12
CA ASP A 320 -7.45 -34.32 -3.52
C ASP A 320 -5.99 -34.63 -3.88
N ALA A 321 -5.79 -35.58 -4.79
CA ALA A 321 -4.50 -35.96 -5.34
C ALA A 321 -4.40 -35.67 -6.85
N THR A 322 -5.40 -34.98 -7.42
CA THR A 322 -5.55 -34.79 -8.87
C THR A 322 -5.27 -33.36 -9.29
N THR A 323 -5.74 -32.37 -8.54
CA THR A 323 -5.62 -30.93 -8.86
C THR A 323 -4.16 -30.48 -8.95
N LEU A 324 -3.29 -30.98 -8.06
CA LEU A 324 -1.85 -30.66 -8.02
C LEU A 324 -0.98 -31.90 -8.35
N ALA A 325 -1.47 -32.78 -9.22
CA ALA A 325 -0.79 -34.03 -9.56
C ALA A 325 0.62 -33.83 -10.14
N ASP A 326 0.82 -32.80 -10.97
CA ASP A 326 2.11 -32.45 -11.58
C ASP A 326 3.18 -32.10 -10.54
N SER A 327 2.78 -31.49 -9.44
CA SER A 327 3.65 -31.18 -8.29
C SER A 327 3.74 -32.33 -7.29
N GLY A 328 2.95 -33.40 -7.46
CA GLY A 328 2.86 -34.54 -6.56
C GLY A 328 2.28 -34.19 -5.17
N ILE A 329 1.50 -33.10 -5.07
CA ILE A 329 0.91 -32.61 -3.83
C ILE A 329 -0.47 -33.25 -3.63
N VAL A 330 -0.72 -33.75 -2.41
CA VAL A 330 -2.01 -34.25 -1.95
C VAL A 330 -2.58 -33.31 -0.91
N VAL A 331 -3.80 -32.82 -1.14
CA VAL A 331 -4.51 -31.92 -0.22
C VAL A 331 -5.61 -32.68 0.51
N LEU A 332 -5.55 -32.64 1.85
CA LEU A 332 -6.58 -33.26 2.69
C LEU A 332 -7.79 -32.31 2.80
N ARG A 333 -8.95 -32.71 2.26
CA ARG A 333 -10.14 -31.89 2.12
C ARG A 333 -11.13 -32.01 3.28
N ASP A 334 -11.21 -33.21 3.88
CA ASP A 334 -12.15 -33.47 4.98
C ASP A 334 -11.47 -34.40 6.00
N VAL A 335 -11.19 -33.90 7.19
CA VAL A 335 -10.38 -34.58 8.20
C VAL A 335 -10.94 -34.40 9.61
N SER A 336 -11.00 -35.48 10.37
CA SER A 336 -11.34 -35.47 11.78
C SER A 336 -10.10 -35.51 12.67
N TYR A 337 -10.12 -34.76 13.74
CA TYR A 337 -9.04 -34.63 14.71
C TYR A 337 -9.55 -34.78 16.14
N THR A 338 -8.69 -35.27 17.05
CA THR A 338 -8.88 -35.20 18.49
C THR A 338 -8.33 -33.90 19.03
N ASN A 339 -8.97 -33.34 20.06
CA ASN A 339 -8.38 -32.35 20.97
C ASN A 339 -7.72 -31.15 20.28
N THR A 340 -8.37 -30.61 19.24
CA THR A 340 -7.92 -29.41 18.54
C THR A 340 -8.14 -28.16 19.36
N GLN A 341 -7.30 -27.14 19.14
CA GLN A 341 -7.43 -25.83 19.76
C GLN A 341 -8.47 -25.00 19.01
N HIS A 342 -9.36 -24.40 19.77
CA HIS A 342 -10.26 -23.35 19.31
C HIS A 342 -10.02 -22.10 20.13
N GLU A 343 -10.06 -20.95 19.47
CA GLU A 343 -9.76 -19.68 20.12
C GLU A 343 -10.77 -18.60 19.77
N PHE A 344 -10.99 -17.71 20.75
CA PHE A 344 -11.57 -16.41 20.56
C PHE A 344 -10.51 -15.35 20.84
N LEU A 345 -10.33 -14.43 19.88
CA LEU A 345 -9.44 -13.30 20.00
C LEU A 345 -10.24 -12.01 19.94
N SER A 346 -10.03 -11.14 20.92
CA SER A 346 -10.45 -9.74 20.86
C SER A 346 -9.19 -8.90 20.76
N LYS A 347 -9.00 -8.20 19.65
CA LYS A 347 -7.86 -7.34 19.43
C LYS A 347 -8.30 -5.93 19.14
N GLU A 348 -7.60 -4.97 19.71
CA GLU A 348 -7.78 -3.55 19.45
C GLU A 348 -6.47 -2.98 18.91
N TYR A 349 -6.58 -2.22 17.85
CA TYR A 349 -5.47 -1.47 17.25
C TYR A 349 -5.83 0.01 17.31
N ILE A 350 -5.07 0.80 18.05
CA ILE A 350 -5.18 2.25 18.12
C ILE A 350 -3.97 2.82 17.41
N ASN A 351 -4.19 3.47 16.28
CA ASN A 351 -3.15 4.05 15.47
C ASN A 351 -3.34 5.56 15.38
N GLU A 352 -2.31 6.30 15.76
CA GLU A 352 -2.24 7.75 15.67
C GLU A 352 -1.08 8.13 14.74
N THR A 353 -1.38 8.85 13.66
CA THR A 353 -0.37 9.26 12.67
C THR A 353 -0.45 10.76 12.45
N ASP A 354 0.65 11.45 12.76
CA ASP A 354 0.86 12.86 12.46
C ASP A 354 1.80 13.02 11.26
N TYR A 355 1.43 13.88 10.33
CA TYR A 355 2.25 14.28 9.18
C TYR A 355 2.43 15.80 9.13
N ARG A 356 3.65 16.26 8.85
CA ARG A 356 4.00 17.67 8.76
C ARG A 356 4.97 17.90 7.61
N GLN A 357 4.64 18.83 6.74
CA GLN A 357 5.56 19.24 5.68
C GLN A 357 5.56 20.78 5.56
N PHE A 358 6.75 21.35 5.47
CA PHE A 358 6.98 22.75 5.22
C PHE A 358 7.98 22.89 4.10
N GLY A 359 7.65 23.70 3.10
CA GLY A 359 8.49 23.91 1.94
C GLY A 359 8.51 25.34 1.47
N SER A 360 9.59 25.70 0.80
CA SER A 360 9.69 26.94 0.04
C SER A 360 10.21 26.65 -1.35
N GLU A 361 9.64 27.30 -2.35
CA GLU A 361 10.06 27.22 -3.74
C GLU A 361 10.16 28.64 -4.31
N MET A 362 11.34 28.98 -4.84
CA MET A 362 11.61 30.22 -5.54
C MET A 362 11.87 29.94 -7.00
N ASN A 363 11.21 30.66 -7.88
CA ASN A 363 11.46 30.67 -9.32
C ASN A 363 11.84 32.08 -9.76
N TRP A 364 12.99 32.23 -10.41
CA TRP A 364 13.46 33.49 -10.91
C TRP A 364 14.01 33.36 -12.33
N SER A 365 13.50 34.17 -13.25
CA SER A 365 13.96 34.24 -14.64
C SER A 365 14.60 35.62 -14.89
N THR A 366 15.82 35.64 -15.41
CA THR A 366 16.54 36.87 -15.72
C THR A 366 17.38 36.68 -16.99
N GLY A 367 17.04 37.42 -18.06
CA GLY A 367 17.63 37.16 -19.38
C GLY A 367 17.39 35.71 -19.82
N ASN A 368 18.47 35.02 -20.19
CA ASN A 368 18.39 33.62 -20.62
C ASN A 368 18.46 32.60 -19.44
N TRP A 369 18.64 33.09 -18.22
CA TRP A 369 18.72 32.24 -17.03
C TRP A 369 17.37 32.02 -16.38
N LYS A 370 17.14 30.76 -15.93
CA LYS A 370 16.11 30.42 -14.97
C LYS A 370 16.76 29.77 -13.77
N ILE A 371 16.38 30.22 -12.61
CA ILE A 371 16.86 29.73 -11.30
C ILE A 371 15.64 29.22 -10.52
N ASN A 372 15.71 27.95 -10.11
CA ASN A 372 14.75 27.38 -9.17
C ASN A 372 15.50 26.97 -7.90
N ALA A 373 15.01 27.37 -6.76
CA ALA A 373 15.53 26.96 -5.46
C ALA A 373 14.40 26.39 -4.62
N LEU A 374 14.66 25.23 -4.02
CA LEU A 374 13.71 24.50 -3.19
C LEU A 374 14.37 24.18 -1.85
N GLY A 375 13.63 24.31 -0.77
CA GLY A 375 14.07 23.85 0.55
C GLY A 375 12.89 23.47 1.40
N GLY A 376 13.05 22.47 2.26
CA GLY A 376 11.96 22.08 3.12
C GLY A 376 12.24 20.89 4.04
N TYR A 377 11.21 20.62 4.84
CA TYR A 377 11.13 19.55 5.81
C TYR A 377 9.85 18.75 5.62
N SER A 378 9.93 17.44 5.75
CA SER A 378 8.81 16.51 5.81
C SER A 378 9.02 15.56 6.97
N GLY A 379 8.05 15.44 7.87
CA GLY A 379 8.09 14.54 9.02
C GLY A 379 6.80 13.76 9.20
N ALA A 380 6.93 12.50 9.61
CA ALA A 380 5.82 11.65 10.00
C ALA A 380 6.12 10.99 11.34
N LYS A 381 5.11 10.94 12.21
CA LYS A 381 5.15 10.18 13.45
C LYS A 381 3.92 9.29 13.53
N LYS A 382 4.13 7.99 13.66
CA LYS A 382 3.08 7.01 13.86
C LYS A 382 3.26 6.33 15.20
N THR A 383 2.19 6.23 15.98
CA THR A 383 2.13 5.41 17.20
C THR A 383 1.03 4.39 17.01
N LEU A 384 1.36 3.11 17.20
CA LEU A 384 0.44 2.00 17.16
C LEU A 384 0.43 1.31 18.51
N ASP A 385 -0.70 1.36 19.21
CA ASP A 385 -0.97 0.58 20.40
C ASP A 385 -1.89 -0.58 20.04
N THR A 386 -1.50 -1.80 20.40
CA THR A 386 -2.29 -3.00 20.13
C THR A 386 -2.53 -3.76 21.42
N SER A 387 -3.75 -4.20 21.65
CA SER A 387 -4.08 -5.17 22.68
C SER A 387 -4.70 -6.43 22.09
N ASN A 388 -4.46 -7.58 22.71
CA ASN A 388 -4.94 -8.88 22.26
C ASN A 388 -5.36 -9.73 23.47
N LEU A 389 -6.66 -9.94 23.63
CA LEU A 389 -7.20 -10.84 24.62
C LEU A 389 -7.50 -12.19 23.98
N LYS A 390 -6.93 -13.25 24.55
CA LYS A 390 -7.06 -14.59 24.01
C LYS A 390 -7.72 -15.55 25.00
N HIS A 391 -8.77 -16.23 24.53
CA HIS A 391 -9.41 -17.35 25.20
C HIS A 391 -9.30 -18.60 24.33
N VAL A 392 -9.11 -19.76 24.95
CA VAL A 392 -8.95 -21.06 24.26
C VAL A 392 -9.84 -22.14 24.85
N ALA A 393 -10.27 -23.04 23.97
CA ALA A 393 -10.88 -24.31 24.34
C ALA A 393 -10.24 -25.44 23.51
N TYR A 394 -10.38 -26.68 23.98
CA TYR A 394 -9.87 -27.84 23.28
C TYR A 394 -11.00 -28.86 23.10
N ALA A 395 -11.26 -29.27 21.87
CA ALA A 395 -12.31 -30.21 21.53
C ALA A 395 -11.94 -31.06 20.31
N PRO A 396 -12.50 -32.25 20.16
CA PRO A 396 -12.45 -32.95 18.89
C PRO A 396 -13.13 -32.13 17.81
N SER A 397 -12.51 -32.00 16.63
CA SER A 397 -13.05 -31.21 15.51
C SER A 397 -12.97 -31.94 14.18
N ARG A 398 -13.63 -31.37 13.19
CA ARG A 398 -13.56 -31.81 11.80
C ARG A 398 -13.34 -30.59 10.94
N THR A 399 -12.25 -30.58 10.20
CA THR A 399 -12.00 -29.57 9.15
C THR A 399 -12.47 -30.11 7.82
N ARG A 400 -13.18 -29.30 7.05
CA ARG A 400 -13.67 -29.69 5.73
C ARG A 400 -13.89 -28.50 4.84
N TYR A 401 -13.88 -28.73 3.53
CA TYR A 401 -14.43 -27.85 2.53
C TYR A 401 -15.91 -28.20 2.32
N THR A 402 -16.79 -27.21 2.47
CA THR A 402 -18.21 -27.33 2.16
C THR A 402 -18.53 -26.49 0.94
N GLU A 403 -19.29 -27.05 -0.01
CA GLU A 403 -19.82 -26.32 -1.13
C GLU A 403 -21.11 -25.59 -0.71
N ASN A 404 -21.18 -24.30 -0.98
CA ASN A 404 -22.36 -23.51 -0.73
C ASN A 404 -22.58 -22.57 -1.94
N GLY A 405 -23.67 -22.76 -2.67
CA GLY A 405 -24.00 -21.94 -3.84
C GLY A 405 -22.97 -21.96 -4.98
N GLY A 406 -22.17 -23.02 -5.08
CA GLY A 406 -21.09 -23.15 -6.08
C GLY A 406 -19.72 -22.65 -5.61
N GLU A 407 -19.63 -22.16 -4.37
CA GLU A 407 -18.37 -21.75 -3.74
C GLU A 407 -17.91 -22.81 -2.72
N THR A 408 -16.61 -23.09 -2.70
CA THR A 408 -16.02 -24.02 -1.73
C THR A 408 -15.60 -23.28 -0.49
N ILE A 409 -16.14 -23.64 0.67
CA ILE A 409 -15.93 -22.94 1.94
C ILE A 409 -15.22 -23.85 2.94
N PRO A 410 -14.05 -23.47 3.44
CA PRO A 410 -13.41 -24.20 4.51
C PRO A 410 -14.10 -23.96 5.85
N SER A 411 -14.18 -24.99 6.68
CA SER A 411 -14.72 -24.91 8.03
C SER A 411 -13.94 -25.78 8.99
N ALA A 412 -13.85 -25.35 10.26
CA ALA A 412 -13.30 -26.12 11.35
C ALA A 412 -14.32 -26.14 12.48
N ASN A 413 -15.13 -27.18 12.57
CA ASN A 413 -16.22 -27.30 13.53
C ASN A 413 -15.86 -28.28 14.65
N PRO A 414 -15.99 -27.90 15.96
CA PRO A 414 -15.92 -28.85 17.04
C PRO A 414 -17.09 -29.82 16.98
N ARG A 415 -16.82 -31.10 17.30
CA ARG A 415 -17.83 -32.16 17.22
C ARG A 415 -18.67 -32.30 18.48
N THR A 416 -18.18 -31.75 19.61
CA THR A 416 -18.74 -32.02 20.93
C THR A 416 -19.18 -30.79 21.71
N ILE A 417 -18.83 -29.59 21.23
CA ILE A 417 -19.15 -28.33 21.88
C ILE A 417 -19.77 -27.41 20.85
N ASP A 418 -20.94 -26.87 21.15
CA ASP A 418 -21.45 -25.70 20.45
C ASP A 418 -20.63 -24.50 20.90
N MET A 419 -19.58 -24.20 20.17
CA MET A 419 -18.59 -23.20 20.50
C MET A 419 -19.16 -21.80 20.62
N TYR A 420 -20.15 -21.53 19.80
CA TYR A 420 -20.71 -20.18 19.71
C TYR A 420 -21.68 -19.91 20.87
N ASN A 421 -22.31 -20.94 21.43
CA ASN A 421 -23.32 -20.84 22.49
C ASN A 421 -22.83 -21.33 23.88
N ALA A 422 -21.54 -21.75 23.98
CA ALA A 422 -20.96 -22.23 25.23
C ALA A 422 -19.73 -21.43 25.69
N PRO A 423 -19.85 -20.12 25.98
CA PRO A 423 -18.70 -19.26 26.32
C PRO A 423 -17.93 -19.75 27.54
N ASN A 424 -18.57 -20.49 28.46
CA ASN A 424 -17.93 -21.06 29.65
C ASN A 424 -16.96 -22.22 29.37
N ALA A 425 -16.93 -22.73 28.12
CA ALA A 425 -15.94 -23.72 27.70
C ALA A 425 -14.56 -23.11 27.42
N TYR A 426 -14.47 -21.78 27.24
CA TYR A 426 -13.27 -21.05 26.95
C TYR A 426 -12.61 -20.50 28.19
N LEU A 427 -11.31 -20.73 28.30
CA LEU A 427 -10.47 -20.29 29.38
C LEU A 427 -9.55 -19.18 28.94
N PHE A 428 -9.28 -18.22 29.79
CA PHE A 428 -8.32 -17.17 29.56
C PHE A 428 -6.90 -17.76 29.33
N GLU A 429 -6.27 -17.43 28.22
CA GLU A 429 -4.92 -17.84 27.91
C GLU A 429 -3.93 -16.69 28.11
N ALA A 430 -4.19 -15.53 27.54
CA ALA A 430 -3.30 -14.38 27.62
C ALA A 430 -4.02 -13.05 27.34
N TYR A 431 -3.46 -11.99 27.89
CA TYR A 431 -3.66 -10.62 27.45
C TYR A 431 -2.29 -10.05 27.08
N GLU A 432 -2.15 -9.64 25.83
CA GLU A 432 -0.89 -9.14 25.27
C GLU A 432 -1.09 -7.71 24.82
N THR A 433 -0.09 -6.87 25.03
CA THR A 433 -0.07 -5.50 24.55
C THR A 433 1.23 -5.22 23.84
N PHE A 434 1.14 -4.47 22.74
CA PHE A 434 2.26 -4.03 21.95
C PHE A 434 2.15 -2.53 21.74
N ARG A 435 3.29 -1.84 21.78
CA ARG A 435 3.40 -0.45 21.39
C ARG A 435 4.53 -0.27 20.42
N GLU A 436 4.26 0.39 19.31
CA GLU A 436 5.25 0.75 18.30
C GLU A 436 5.18 2.24 18.03
N GLN A 437 6.33 2.90 17.96
CA GLN A 437 6.41 4.27 17.49
C GLN A 437 7.47 4.36 16.38
N ILE A 438 7.09 4.99 15.28
CA ILE A 438 7.96 5.26 14.13
C ILE A 438 8.01 6.76 13.94
N LYS A 439 9.24 7.31 13.81
CA LYS A 439 9.50 8.71 13.46
C LYS A 439 10.32 8.73 12.18
N ASP A 440 9.85 9.42 11.15
CA ASP A 440 10.55 9.59 9.87
C ASP A 440 10.68 11.08 9.57
N ASP A 441 11.88 11.61 9.58
CA ASP A 441 12.19 13.01 9.35
C ASP A 441 13.07 13.18 8.12
N LYS A 442 12.72 14.10 7.22
CA LYS A 442 13.45 14.40 5.99
C LYS A 442 13.67 15.88 5.83
N TYR A 443 14.88 16.29 5.52
CA TYR A 443 15.25 17.63 5.09
C TYR A 443 15.76 17.58 3.67
N ALA A 444 15.40 18.58 2.85
CA ALA A 444 15.90 18.68 1.48
C ALA A 444 16.20 20.14 1.13
N ALA A 445 17.25 20.34 0.35
CA ALA A 445 17.58 21.58 -0.32
C ALA A 445 18.05 21.30 -1.74
N GLN A 446 17.55 22.06 -2.73
CA GLN A 446 17.89 21.91 -4.14
C GLN A 446 18.04 23.28 -4.80
N ILE A 447 18.96 23.37 -5.70
CA ILE A 447 19.11 24.50 -6.62
C ILE A 447 19.24 23.97 -8.04
N ASP A 448 18.44 24.54 -8.94
CA ASP A 448 18.43 24.23 -10.37
C ASP A 448 18.71 25.49 -11.16
N LEU A 449 19.62 25.39 -12.09
CA LEU A 449 20.05 26.47 -12.98
C LEU A 449 19.80 26.02 -14.42
N SER A 450 19.11 26.85 -15.18
CA SER A 450 18.82 26.59 -16.59
C SER A 450 19.25 27.80 -17.43
N TYR A 451 19.98 27.55 -18.49
CA TYR A 451 20.34 28.54 -19.48
C TYR A 451 19.66 28.23 -20.80
N ASN A 452 18.85 29.16 -21.33
CA ASN A 452 18.17 29.03 -22.60
C ASN A 452 19.04 29.59 -23.70
N PHE A 453 19.26 28.84 -24.78
CA PHE A 453 20.02 29.22 -25.93
C PHE A 453 19.07 29.68 -27.05
N GLU A 454 19.51 30.64 -27.83
CA GLU A 454 18.78 31.11 -29.02
C GLU A 454 19.17 30.31 -30.29
N THR A 455 19.76 29.13 -30.14
CA THR A 455 20.18 28.29 -31.24
C THR A 455 19.08 27.37 -31.75
N SER A 456 19.20 26.90 -32.97
CA SER A 456 18.21 25.99 -33.55
C SER A 456 18.27 24.59 -32.99
N LEU A 457 19.43 24.12 -32.51
CA LEU A 457 19.62 22.74 -31.98
C LEU A 457 19.58 22.66 -30.47
N LEU A 458 20.46 23.40 -29.77
CA LEU A 458 20.55 23.39 -28.33
C LEU A 458 19.59 24.43 -27.75
N LYS A 459 18.52 24.01 -27.09
CA LYS A 459 17.51 24.90 -26.51
C LYS A 459 17.84 25.30 -25.09
N ARG A 460 18.31 24.35 -24.30
CA ARG A 460 18.54 24.57 -22.87
C ARG A 460 19.64 23.69 -22.34
N PHE A 461 20.42 24.22 -21.44
CA PHE A 461 21.31 23.48 -20.55
C PHE A 461 20.83 23.65 -19.13
N ASN A 462 20.57 22.52 -18.44
CA ASN A 462 20.12 22.50 -17.07
C ASN A 462 21.16 21.78 -16.23
N PHE A 463 21.45 22.31 -15.04
CA PHE A 463 22.32 21.67 -14.06
C PHE A 463 21.94 22.12 -12.66
N GLY A 464 22.26 21.30 -11.68
CA GLY A 464 21.89 21.61 -10.31
C GLY A 464 22.43 20.62 -9.31
N GLY A 465 22.09 20.89 -8.05
CA GLY A 465 22.47 20.04 -6.93
C GLY A 465 21.37 19.91 -5.91
N ARG A 466 21.34 18.76 -5.25
CA ARG A 466 20.40 18.44 -4.18
C ARG A 466 21.11 17.83 -2.98
N TYR A 467 20.74 18.29 -1.81
CA TYR A 467 21.09 17.69 -0.52
C TYR A 467 19.84 17.16 0.14
N THR A 468 19.89 15.94 0.66
CA THR A 468 18.83 15.36 1.50
C THR A 468 19.43 14.69 2.73
N ASN A 469 18.72 14.82 3.86
CA ASN A 469 19.03 14.11 5.09
C ASN A 469 17.72 13.46 5.59
N LYS A 470 17.75 12.16 5.79
CA LYS A 470 16.64 11.35 6.31
C LYS A 470 17.06 10.68 7.60
N SER A 471 16.20 10.73 8.61
CA SER A 471 16.32 9.97 9.85
C SER A 471 15.07 9.17 10.11
N ASN A 472 15.18 7.86 10.29
CA ASN A 472 14.06 7.00 10.68
C ASN A 472 14.42 6.30 11.98
N GLU A 473 13.53 6.40 12.95
CA GLU A 473 13.69 5.84 14.29
C GLU A 473 12.46 5.01 14.65
N ARG A 474 12.71 3.80 15.17
CA ARG A 474 11.66 2.90 15.64
C ARG A 474 11.88 2.55 17.10
N GLU A 475 10.86 2.76 17.90
CA GLU A 475 10.74 2.31 19.28
C GLU A 475 9.66 1.24 19.37
N TYR A 476 9.85 0.20 20.18
CA TYR A 476 8.93 -0.91 20.31
C TYR A 476 8.88 -1.39 21.75
N GLY A 477 7.71 -1.83 22.20
CA GLY A 477 7.51 -2.44 23.49
C GLY A 477 6.44 -3.53 23.44
N GLU A 478 6.57 -4.53 24.30
CA GLU A 478 5.56 -5.57 24.44
C GLU A 478 5.43 -6.00 25.91
N GLU A 479 4.24 -6.33 26.31
CA GLU A 479 3.95 -6.95 27.59
C GLU A 479 2.91 -8.05 27.45
N LYS A 480 3.02 -9.07 28.30
CA LYS A 480 2.15 -10.22 28.29
C LYS A 480 1.73 -10.61 29.69
N ILE A 481 0.44 -10.61 29.94
CA ILE A 481 -0.19 -11.22 31.11
C ILE A 481 -0.62 -12.61 30.70
N GLN A 482 0.04 -13.63 31.19
CA GLN A 482 -0.20 -15.02 30.80
C GLN A 482 -1.14 -15.69 31.80
N GLY A 483 -2.12 -16.41 31.27
CA GLY A 483 -2.97 -17.29 32.06
C GLY A 483 -2.17 -18.49 32.62
N PRO A 484 -2.73 -19.20 33.59
CA PRO A 484 -2.07 -20.36 34.20
C PRO A 484 -1.89 -21.47 33.15
N THR A 485 -0.79 -22.20 33.29
CA THR A 485 -0.49 -23.33 32.41
C THR A 485 -1.55 -24.41 32.53
N ARG A 486 -1.98 -24.98 31.41
CA ARG A 486 -2.94 -26.10 31.35
C ARG A 486 -2.49 -27.26 32.27
N GLY A 487 -3.43 -27.75 33.11
CA GLY A 487 -3.14 -28.83 34.06
C GLY A 487 -2.58 -28.38 35.41
N SER A 488 -2.29 -27.11 35.61
CA SER A 488 -1.97 -26.58 36.94
C SER A 488 -3.25 -26.43 37.81
N THR A 489 -3.13 -26.54 39.11
CA THR A 489 -4.24 -26.31 40.06
C THR A 489 -4.76 -24.87 39.97
N ALA A 490 -3.93 -23.92 39.52
CA ALA A 490 -4.33 -22.54 39.28
C ALA A 490 -5.24 -22.41 38.05
N TYR A 491 -5.20 -23.35 37.09
CA TYR A 491 -6.03 -23.34 35.89
C TYR A 491 -7.56 -23.44 36.21
N VAL A 492 -7.91 -24.02 37.34
CA VAL A 492 -9.32 -24.16 37.80
C VAL A 492 -9.91 -22.83 38.26
N ASN A 493 -9.07 -21.88 38.64
CA ASN A 493 -9.48 -20.56 39.16
C ASN A 493 -9.42 -19.44 38.11
N VAL A 494 -9.17 -19.78 36.84
CA VAL A 494 -9.10 -18.78 35.77
C VAL A 494 -10.52 -18.32 35.41
N ARG A 495 -10.71 -17.03 35.20
CA ARG A 495 -11.92 -16.47 34.62
C ARG A 495 -12.22 -17.14 33.27
N LYS A 496 -13.39 -17.70 33.17
CA LYS A 496 -13.94 -18.20 31.93
C LYS A 496 -14.44 -17.02 31.10
N LEU A 497 -14.57 -17.22 29.81
CA LEU A 497 -15.13 -16.21 28.90
C LEU A 497 -16.52 -15.75 29.42
N GLY A 498 -17.36 -16.67 29.86
CA GLY A 498 -18.71 -16.37 30.42
C GLY A 498 -18.73 -15.62 31.75
N ASP A 499 -17.61 -15.50 32.45
CA ASP A 499 -17.48 -14.73 33.70
C ASP A 499 -17.17 -13.25 33.44
N SER A 500 -16.93 -12.85 32.20
CA SER A 500 -16.66 -11.48 31.78
C SER A 500 -17.90 -10.86 31.15
N PRO A 501 -18.08 -9.53 31.19
CA PRO A 501 -19.09 -8.86 30.38
C PRO A 501 -18.84 -9.18 28.89
N LEU A 502 -19.85 -9.79 28.28
CA LEU A 502 -19.78 -10.22 26.89
C LEU A 502 -20.53 -9.21 26.01
N GLU A 503 -19.91 -8.80 24.93
CA GLU A 503 -20.63 -8.23 23.81
C GLU A 503 -21.01 -9.36 22.85
N ASN A 504 -22.23 -9.34 22.38
CA ASN A 504 -22.62 -10.23 21.31
C ASN A 504 -22.08 -9.66 20.00
N VAL A 505 -21.12 -10.33 19.41
CA VAL A 505 -20.76 -10.12 18.01
C VAL A 505 -21.89 -10.74 17.20
N THR A 506 -23.03 -10.05 17.21
CA THR A 506 -24.23 -10.50 16.52
C THR A 506 -24.07 -10.23 15.04
N ASP A 507 -24.48 -11.21 14.28
CA ASP A 507 -24.80 -11.05 12.88
C ASP A 507 -23.64 -10.64 12.00
N ILE A 508 -22.51 -11.39 12.13
CA ILE A 508 -21.45 -11.33 11.12
C ILE A 508 -22.02 -11.55 9.73
N THR A 509 -23.18 -12.22 9.69
CA THR A 509 -23.75 -12.59 8.43
C THR A 509 -24.87 -11.68 8.01
N GLY A 510 -25.71 -11.14 8.90
CA GLY A 510 -26.85 -10.26 8.58
C GLY A 510 -27.43 -10.38 7.17
N GLY A 511 -27.38 -11.55 6.57
CA GLY A 511 -27.63 -11.75 5.16
C GLY A 511 -26.61 -11.07 4.23
N LYS A 512 -25.54 -10.49 4.76
CA LYS A 512 -24.56 -9.65 4.05
C LYS A 512 -23.20 -10.30 3.93
N SER A 513 -22.87 -11.31 4.75
CA SER A 513 -21.65 -12.07 4.58
C SER A 513 -21.85 -13.26 3.66
N TYR A 514 -20.74 -13.71 3.16
CA TYR A 514 -20.60 -14.70 2.16
C TYR A 514 -21.16 -16.09 2.52
N GLN A 515 -21.24 -16.41 3.77
CA GLN A 515 -21.48 -17.80 4.15
C GLN A 515 -22.94 -18.16 4.39
N ALA A 516 -23.85 -17.19 4.37
CA ALA A 516 -25.24 -17.42 4.81
C ALA A 516 -25.31 -18.22 6.13
N ARG A 517 -24.28 -18.11 6.98
CA ARG A 517 -24.25 -18.67 8.32
C ARG A 517 -24.67 -17.56 9.27
N ASP A 518 -25.72 -17.77 10.00
CA ASP A 518 -26.02 -16.97 11.18
C ASP A 518 -24.96 -17.30 12.26
N LEU A 519 -23.73 -16.85 12.05
CA LEU A 519 -22.66 -16.98 13.02
C LEU A 519 -22.73 -15.77 13.93
N SER A 520 -23.29 -15.96 15.11
CA SER A 520 -23.11 -15.05 16.22
C SER A 520 -22.30 -15.75 17.29
N TRP A 521 -21.35 -15.05 17.89
CA TRP A 521 -20.65 -15.52 19.06
C TRP A 521 -20.52 -14.43 20.10
N ALA A 522 -20.42 -14.86 21.36
CA ALA A 522 -20.16 -13.96 22.45
C ALA A 522 -18.64 -13.69 22.54
N GLN A 523 -18.27 -12.44 22.64
CA GLN A 523 -16.89 -11.98 22.72
C GLN A 523 -16.74 -10.97 23.87
N VAL A 524 -15.56 -10.92 24.47
CA VAL A 524 -15.25 -9.86 25.45
C VAL A 524 -14.94 -8.58 24.67
N SER A 525 -15.59 -7.48 25.06
CA SER A 525 -15.31 -6.18 24.44
C SER A 525 -13.87 -5.74 24.70
N ASN A 526 -13.23 -5.16 23.68
CA ASN A 526 -11.86 -4.66 23.79
C ASN A 526 -11.75 -3.53 24.82
N ALA A 527 -12.74 -2.65 24.88
CA ALA A 527 -12.79 -1.59 25.91
C ALA A 527 -12.80 -2.16 27.33
N TYR A 528 -13.65 -3.19 27.58
CA TYR A 528 -13.67 -3.86 28.88
C TYR A 528 -12.35 -4.58 29.17
N ALA A 529 -11.77 -5.27 28.20
CA ALA A 529 -10.49 -5.96 28.36
C ALA A 529 -9.38 -4.98 28.75
N ARG A 530 -9.29 -3.85 28.04
CA ARG A 530 -8.35 -2.78 28.35
C ARG A 530 -8.55 -2.24 29.76
N ASP A 531 -9.76 -1.85 30.13
CA ASP A 531 -10.06 -1.28 31.46
C ASP A 531 -9.82 -2.28 32.58
N PHE A 532 -10.06 -3.58 32.33
CA PHE A 532 -9.85 -4.64 33.34
C PHE A 532 -8.35 -4.94 33.56
N PHE A 533 -7.57 -5.08 32.49
CA PHE A 533 -6.15 -5.42 32.58
C PHE A 533 -5.26 -4.19 32.77
N ARG A 534 -5.77 -3.00 32.44
CA ARG A 534 -5.04 -1.71 32.46
C ARG A 534 -5.88 -0.57 33.05
N PRO A 535 -6.41 -0.73 34.31
CA PRO A 535 -7.41 0.19 34.87
C PRO A 535 -6.91 1.64 35.03
N ASP A 536 -5.58 1.86 35.09
CA ASP A 536 -4.99 3.19 35.27
C ASP A 536 -4.57 3.85 33.96
N GLY A 537 -5.06 3.36 32.80
CA GLY A 537 -4.65 3.83 31.49
C GLY A 537 -3.17 3.55 31.21
N PHE A 538 -2.64 2.48 31.79
CA PHE A 538 -1.25 2.08 31.62
C PHE A 538 -0.91 1.88 30.14
N VAL A 539 0.15 2.53 29.70
CA VAL A 539 0.69 2.43 28.35
C VAL A 539 1.89 1.48 28.36
N THR A 540 1.92 0.53 27.43
CA THR A 540 3.06 -0.39 27.28
C THR A 540 4.37 0.39 27.13
N PRO A 541 5.35 0.20 28.02
CA PRO A 541 6.61 0.92 27.92
C PRO A 541 7.42 0.42 26.71
N PHE A 542 8.16 1.32 26.11
CA PHE A 542 9.14 0.92 25.09
C PHE A 542 10.28 0.14 25.73
N ASN A 543 10.79 -0.83 24.98
CA ASN A 543 12.00 -1.55 25.31
C ASN A 543 12.99 -1.49 24.13
N ASP A 544 14.24 -1.70 24.41
CA ASP A 544 15.32 -1.57 23.41
C ASP A 544 15.45 -2.80 22.48
N ALA A 545 14.64 -3.85 22.69
CA ALA A 545 14.81 -5.13 21.99
C ALA A 545 14.67 -5.04 20.47
N ASN A 546 13.83 -4.12 20.01
CA ASN A 546 13.58 -3.88 18.59
C ASN A 546 13.86 -2.43 18.18
N TYR A 547 14.53 -1.66 19.03
CA TYR A 547 14.94 -0.30 18.71
C TYR A 547 15.93 -0.28 17.55
N TYR A 548 15.76 0.65 16.66
CA TYR A 548 16.78 1.06 15.70
C TYR A 548 16.62 2.53 15.31
N LYS A 549 17.73 3.12 14.86
CA LYS A 549 17.75 4.39 14.16
C LYS A 549 18.64 4.30 12.94
N VAL A 550 18.12 4.72 11.79
CA VAL A 550 18.84 4.75 10.51
C VAL A 550 18.84 6.17 9.99
N GLN A 551 20.01 6.68 9.68
CA GLN A 551 20.21 8.00 9.07
C GLN A 551 20.83 7.84 7.69
N GLU A 552 20.28 8.52 6.69
CA GLU A 552 20.76 8.56 5.31
C GLU A 552 21.04 10.02 4.91
N GLU A 553 22.27 10.32 4.54
CA GLU A 553 22.67 11.61 3.98
C GLU A 553 23.04 11.44 2.51
N THR A 554 22.35 12.17 1.61
CA THR A 554 22.60 12.10 0.17
C THR A 554 22.96 13.47 -0.39
N ILE A 555 24.07 13.50 -1.14
CA ILE A 555 24.47 14.64 -1.97
C ILE A 555 24.40 14.19 -3.43
N ALA A 556 23.68 14.95 -4.25
CA ALA A 556 23.54 14.65 -5.69
C ALA A 556 23.77 15.89 -6.54
N GLY A 557 24.34 15.69 -7.72
CA GLY A 557 24.46 16.70 -8.75
C GLY A 557 24.03 16.15 -10.10
N TYR A 558 23.48 17.00 -10.96
CA TYR A 558 23.04 16.59 -12.28
C TYR A 558 23.36 17.64 -13.34
N ALA A 559 23.41 17.17 -14.59
CA ALA A 559 23.44 18.00 -15.78
C ALA A 559 22.62 17.35 -16.90
N MET A 560 21.90 18.17 -17.67
CA MET A 560 21.12 17.71 -18.83
C MET A 560 20.97 18.80 -19.88
N VAL A 561 20.73 18.39 -21.12
CA VAL A 561 20.51 19.26 -22.29
C VAL A 561 19.17 18.95 -22.92
N ASP A 562 18.49 20.01 -23.36
CA ASP A 562 17.28 19.94 -24.18
C ASP A 562 17.66 20.35 -25.62
N LEU A 563 17.38 19.46 -26.53
CA LEU A 563 17.66 19.61 -27.98
C LEU A 563 16.34 19.65 -28.74
N GLU A 564 16.32 20.47 -29.80
CA GLU A 564 15.21 20.50 -30.77
C GLU A 564 15.80 20.58 -32.17
N PHE A 565 15.38 19.67 -33.03
CA PHE A 565 15.83 19.66 -34.44
C PHE A 565 14.74 19.05 -35.33
N THR A 566 14.86 19.28 -36.64
CA THR A 566 13.91 18.72 -37.62
C THR A 566 14.65 17.75 -38.54
N VAL A 567 14.20 16.48 -38.51
CA VAL A 567 14.58 15.45 -39.44
C VAL A 567 13.30 14.93 -40.10
N ALA A 568 12.86 15.57 -41.16
CA ALA A 568 11.51 15.40 -41.71
C ALA A 568 10.36 15.86 -40.82
N VAL A 569 10.45 15.67 -39.51
CA VAL A 569 9.48 16.10 -38.47
C VAL A 569 10.22 16.75 -37.31
N PRO A 570 9.56 17.60 -36.52
CA PRO A 570 10.12 18.12 -35.26
C PRO A 570 10.43 17.00 -34.27
N VAL A 571 11.64 17.04 -33.72
CA VAL A 571 12.11 16.08 -32.71
C VAL A 571 12.66 16.85 -31.49
N PHE A 572 12.17 16.50 -30.33
CA PHE A 572 12.60 17.05 -29.04
C PHE A 572 13.29 15.96 -28.22
N VAL A 573 14.46 16.27 -27.67
CA VAL A 573 15.27 15.31 -26.93
C VAL A 573 15.78 15.94 -25.64
N ASN A 574 15.68 15.22 -24.53
CA ASN A 574 16.33 15.52 -23.26
C ASN A 574 17.33 14.41 -22.94
N VAL A 575 18.59 14.76 -22.69
CA VAL A 575 19.65 13.83 -22.30
C VAL A 575 20.37 14.38 -21.10
N GLY A 576 20.56 13.55 -20.08
CA GLY A 576 21.27 13.96 -18.88
C GLY A 576 21.82 12.81 -18.05
N GLY A 577 22.45 13.18 -16.97
CA GLY A 577 22.95 12.24 -15.97
C GLY A 577 22.97 12.88 -14.59
N ARG A 578 22.70 12.05 -13.59
CA ARG A 578 22.71 12.39 -12.19
C ARG A 578 23.74 11.53 -11.46
N TYR A 579 24.62 12.15 -10.72
CA TYR A 579 25.56 11.48 -9.83
C TYR A 579 25.15 11.73 -8.39
N LEU A 580 25.14 10.68 -7.59
CA LEU A 580 24.80 10.77 -6.17
C LEU A 580 25.76 9.95 -5.31
N ARG A 581 25.91 10.42 -4.06
CA ARG A 581 26.59 9.74 -2.98
C ARG A 581 25.70 9.73 -1.76
N THR A 582 25.47 8.54 -1.19
CA THR A 582 24.72 8.35 0.05
C THR A 582 25.63 7.76 1.13
N SER A 583 25.61 8.36 2.31
CA SER A 583 26.21 7.83 3.54
C SER A 583 25.08 7.37 4.46
N ILE A 584 25.26 6.23 5.09
CA ILE A 584 24.31 5.60 5.99
C ILE A 584 24.95 5.45 7.36
N HIS A 585 24.24 5.85 8.42
CA HIS A 585 24.59 5.54 9.79
C HIS A 585 23.43 4.81 10.43
N SER A 586 23.68 3.63 11.02
CA SER A 586 22.63 2.82 11.65
C SER A 586 23.07 2.36 13.03
N GLU A 587 22.13 2.45 13.97
CA GLU A 587 22.32 2.01 15.36
C GLU A 587 21.13 1.17 15.85
N GLY A 588 21.40 0.26 16.79
CA GLY A 588 20.41 -0.59 17.44
C GLY A 588 21.02 -1.47 18.52
N PHE A 589 20.21 -2.29 19.17
CA PHE A 589 20.70 -3.21 20.21
C PHE A 589 20.86 -4.62 19.65
N GLN A 590 21.82 -5.38 20.23
CA GLN A 590 22.00 -6.79 19.94
C GLN A 590 21.43 -7.64 21.07
N GLN A 591 20.59 -8.59 20.71
CA GLN A 591 20.06 -9.58 21.65
C GLN A 591 21.11 -10.63 21.97
N VAL A 592 21.28 -10.93 23.27
CA VAL A 592 22.18 -11.93 23.82
C VAL A 592 21.44 -12.78 24.83
N GLN A 593 21.75 -14.08 24.90
CA GLN A 593 21.18 -14.90 25.95
C GLN A 593 21.98 -14.77 27.25
N ASN A 594 21.28 -14.45 28.33
CA ASN A 594 21.87 -14.38 29.68
C ASN A 594 22.02 -15.78 30.29
N PRO A 595 22.93 -15.95 31.31
CA PRO A 595 23.11 -17.24 32.00
C PRO A 595 21.87 -17.77 32.71
N ASN A 596 20.83 -16.95 32.94
CA ASN A 596 19.55 -17.38 33.51
C ASN A 596 18.53 -17.86 32.44
N GLY A 597 18.96 -17.97 31.19
CA GLY A 597 18.14 -18.38 30.06
C GLY A 597 17.28 -17.27 29.41
N SER A 598 17.25 -16.06 30.01
CA SER A 598 16.52 -14.92 29.40
C SER A 598 17.30 -14.33 28.24
N ILE A 599 16.59 -13.67 27.34
CA ILE A 599 17.20 -12.84 26.30
C ILE A 599 17.44 -11.46 26.89
N GLY A 600 18.71 -11.01 26.89
CA GLY A 600 19.14 -9.68 27.27
C GLY A 600 19.59 -8.87 26.06
N LEU A 601 20.01 -7.65 26.30
CA LEU A 601 20.50 -6.72 25.27
C LEU A 601 21.95 -6.30 25.62
N THR A 602 22.68 -5.83 24.61
CA THR A 602 23.93 -5.10 24.82
C THR A 602 23.68 -3.88 25.72
N PRO A 603 24.60 -3.50 26.59
CA PRO A 603 24.40 -2.39 27.57
C PRO A 603 24.22 -1.02 26.92
N ALA A 604 24.64 -0.88 25.65
CA ALA A 604 24.49 0.32 24.83
C ALA A 604 24.16 -0.09 23.38
N PRO A 605 23.53 0.78 22.60
CA PRO A 605 23.34 0.52 21.18
C PRO A 605 24.70 0.36 20.48
N VAL A 606 24.72 -0.51 19.50
CA VAL A 606 25.85 -0.69 18.58
C VAL A 606 25.55 0.01 17.28
N SER A 607 26.57 0.50 16.58
CA SER A 607 26.40 1.22 15.31
C SER A 607 27.26 0.68 14.21
N SER A 608 26.86 0.91 12.98
CA SER A 608 27.61 0.60 11.77
C SER A 608 27.29 1.59 10.68
N ASP A 609 28.27 1.86 9.84
CA ASP A 609 28.18 2.79 8.73
C ASP A 609 28.17 2.05 7.38
N GLY A 610 27.49 2.65 6.41
CA GLY A 610 27.47 2.21 5.02
C GLY A 610 27.63 3.39 4.07
N ARG A 611 27.98 3.12 2.84
CA ARG A 611 28.13 4.15 1.81
C ARG A 611 28.05 3.55 0.41
N TYR A 612 27.43 4.27 -0.49
CA TYR A 612 27.46 3.95 -1.93
C TYR A 612 27.45 5.21 -2.79
N GLU A 613 27.83 5.04 -4.05
CA GLU A 613 27.82 6.06 -5.10
C GLU A 613 27.21 5.48 -6.37
N LYS A 614 26.37 6.25 -7.07
CA LYS A 614 25.72 5.81 -8.32
C LYS A 614 25.67 6.95 -9.33
N PHE A 615 25.75 6.57 -10.62
CA PHE A 615 25.50 7.46 -11.73
C PHE A 615 24.29 6.98 -12.50
N LEU A 616 23.30 7.84 -12.70
CA LEU A 616 21.99 7.53 -13.27
C LEU A 616 21.83 8.32 -14.59
N PRO A 617 22.05 7.71 -15.76
CA PRO A 617 21.78 8.35 -17.04
C PRO A 617 20.29 8.39 -17.35
N SER A 618 19.85 9.41 -18.09
CA SER A 618 18.48 9.56 -18.58
C SER A 618 18.44 10.08 -20.00
N PHE A 619 17.52 9.56 -20.79
CA PHE A 619 17.19 9.96 -22.14
C PHE A 619 15.68 9.96 -22.31
N ASN A 620 15.11 11.05 -22.82
CA ASN A 620 13.72 11.16 -23.20
C ASN A 620 13.63 11.88 -24.56
N ALA A 621 12.75 11.41 -25.44
CA ALA A 621 12.54 12.02 -26.73
C ALA A 621 11.09 11.91 -27.17
N HIS A 622 10.59 12.90 -27.90
CA HIS A 622 9.38 12.78 -28.69
C HIS A 622 9.55 13.39 -30.09
N ALA A 623 8.87 12.78 -31.06
CA ALA A 623 8.78 13.25 -32.42
C ALA A 623 7.34 13.57 -32.78
N GLU A 624 7.08 14.74 -33.35
CA GLU A 624 5.76 15.17 -33.82
C GLU A 624 5.59 14.76 -35.29
N LEU A 625 5.06 13.51 -35.49
CA LEU A 625 4.86 12.97 -36.85
C LEU A 625 3.80 13.77 -37.64
N THR A 626 2.81 14.27 -36.93
CA THR A 626 1.82 15.27 -37.40
C THR A 626 1.40 16.10 -36.18
N ASP A 627 0.63 17.18 -36.39
CA ASP A 627 0.09 18.02 -35.29
C ASP A 627 -0.67 17.23 -34.20
N SER A 628 -1.07 15.99 -34.50
CA SER A 628 -1.87 15.16 -33.60
C SER A 628 -1.32 13.74 -33.39
N LEU A 629 -0.20 13.37 -33.99
CA LEU A 629 0.40 12.04 -33.84
C LEU A 629 1.84 12.18 -33.39
N PHE A 630 2.12 11.67 -32.18
CA PHE A 630 3.41 11.73 -31.52
C PHE A 630 4.01 10.34 -31.34
N LEU A 631 5.31 10.23 -31.50
CA LEU A 631 6.10 9.06 -31.12
C LEU A 631 7.01 9.45 -29.96
N ARG A 632 7.01 8.66 -28.89
CA ARG A 632 7.85 8.87 -27.70
C ARG A 632 8.81 7.73 -27.47
N ALA A 633 9.98 8.05 -26.93
CA ALA A 633 10.96 7.07 -26.47
C ALA A 633 11.67 7.58 -25.21
N ALA A 634 11.94 6.67 -24.29
CA ALA A 634 12.71 6.96 -23.08
C ALA A 634 13.65 5.80 -22.76
N ALA A 635 14.81 6.12 -22.16
CA ALA A 635 15.72 5.14 -21.58
C ALA A 635 16.41 5.75 -20.36
N SER A 636 16.53 5.01 -19.27
CA SER A 636 17.17 5.50 -18.05
C SER A 636 17.62 4.37 -17.14
N GLN A 637 18.51 4.71 -16.22
CA GLN A 637 18.78 3.90 -15.05
C GLN A 637 18.18 4.58 -13.83
N THR A 638 17.45 3.81 -13.02
CA THR A 638 16.84 4.26 -11.78
C THR A 638 17.26 3.37 -10.62
N LEU A 639 17.03 3.84 -9.38
CA LEU A 639 17.34 3.07 -8.19
C LEU A 639 16.20 3.11 -7.18
N ILE A 640 16.20 2.11 -6.27
CA ILE A 640 15.53 2.20 -4.98
C ILE A 640 16.50 1.81 -3.87
N ARG A 641 16.45 2.55 -2.77
CA ARG A 641 17.25 2.28 -1.57
C ARG A 641 16.72 1.04 -0.85
N PRO A 642 17.60 0.27 -0.14
CA PRO A 642 17.17 -0.85 0.71
C PRO A 642 16.13 -0.42 1.74
N ALA A 643 15.28 -1.34 2.19
CA ALA A 643 14.33 -1.07 3.26
C ALA A 643 15.08 -0.64 4.54
N LEU A 644 14.50 0.28 5.31
CA LEU A 644 15.15 0.79 6.52
C LEU A 644 15.36 -0.30 7.59
N THR A 645 14.43 -1.26 7.62
CA THR A 645 14.54 -2.44 8.49
C THR A 645 15.72 -3.35 8.13
N ASP A 646 16.08 -3.41 6.84
CA ASP A 646 17.23 -4.19 6.37
C ASP A 646 18.56 -3.51 6.70
N LEU A 647 18.57 -2.17 6.74
CA LEU A 647 19.71 -1.36 7.15
C LEU A 647 19.88 -1.30 8.67
N ALA A 648 18.84 -1.63 9.45
CA ALA A 648 18.80 -1.49 10.90
C ALA A 648 19.86 -2.38 11.58
N TYR A 649 20.96 -1.80 12.08
CA TYR A 649 22.07 -2.52 12.69
C TYR A 649 21.70 -3.05 14.08
N LYS A 650 20.91 -4.11 14.12
CA LYS A 650 20.47 -4.82 15.32
C LYS A 650 20.58 -6.32 15.10
N ARG A 651 20.66 -7.09 16.19
CA ARG A 651 20.63 -8.55 16.17
C ARG A 651 19.44 -9.08 16.93
N ILE A 652 18.66 -9.95 16.27
CA ILE A 652 17.57 -10.71 16.89
C ILE A 652 18.02 -12.16 17.06
N ALA A 653 17.90 -12.69 18.30
CA ALA A 653 18.25 -14.05 18.63
C ALA A 653 17.02 -14.95 18.68
N SER A 654 16.97 -15.99 17.84
CA SER A 654 15.99 -17.08 17.89
C SER A 654 16.62 -18.33 18.48
N ILE A 655 16.62 -18.42 19.81
CA ILE A 655 17.33 -19.47 20.54
C ILE A 655 16.81 -20.87 20.16
N GLY A 656 15.49 -21.02 20.03
CA GLY A 656 14.87 -22.31 19.68
C GLY A 656 15.19 -22.82 18.27
N ASN A 657 15.64 -21.92 17.38
CA ASN A 657 16.01 -22.24 16.00
C ASN A 657 17.54 -22.13 15.77
N PHE A 658 18.32 -21.86 16.82
CA PHE A 658 19.78 -21.64 16.75
C PHE A 658 20.16 -20.62 15.66
N ARG A 659 19.48 -19.47 15.66
CA ARG A 659 19.57 -18.49 14.57
C ARG A 659 19.72 -17.06 15.12
N TYR A 660 20.61 -16.29 14.48
CA TYR A 660 20.65 -14.83 14.56
C TYR A 660 20.11 -14.22 13.26
N THR A 661 19.43 -13.09 13.40
CA THR A 661 19.03 -12.26 12.27
C THR A 661 19.59 -10.86 12.48
N ASP A 662 20.49 -10.43 11.60
CA ASP A 662 21.19 -9.15 11.65
C ASP A 662 20.71 -8.22 10.53
N GLY A 663 20.77 -6.90 10.73
CA GLY A 663 20.66 -5.94 9.65
C GLY A 663 22.01 -5.66 8.97
N ASN A 664 21.97 -4.97 7.82
CA ASN A 664 23.16 -4.70 7.01
C ASN A 664 23.19 -3.27 6.46
N PRO A 665 23.86 -2.31 7.13
CA PRO A 665 24.03 -0.95 6.61
C PRO A 665 24.88 -0.88 5.33
N GLY A 666 25.64 -1.95 5.01
CA GLY A 666 26.47 -2.05 3.81
C GLY A 666 25.70 -2.41 2.53
N LEU A 667 24.38 -2.51 2.57
CA LEU A 667 23.57 -2.78 1.40
C LEU A 667 23.67 -1.67 0.35
N GLU A 668 23.74 -2.08 -0.90
CA GLU A 668 23.62 -1.19 -2.04
C GLU A 668 22.16 -1.05 -2.52
N PRO A 669 21.81 0.06 -3.19
CA PRO A 669 20.49 0.20 -3.78
C PRO A 669 20.23 -0.82 -4.89
N THR A 670 18.99 -1.29 -4.98
CA THR A 670 18.51 -2.03 -6.15
C THR A 670 18.45 -1.09 -7.36
N LEU A 671 18.96 -1.53 -8.49
CA LEU A 671 19.02 -0.76 -9.74
C LEU A 671 18.08 -1.32 -10.79
N ALA A 672 17.50 -0.45 -11.61
CA ALA A 672 16.73 -0.84 -12.79
C ALA A 672 17.24 -0.10 -14.03
N ASP A 673 17.66 -0.86 -15.04
CA ASP A 673 17.79 -0.38 -16.40
C ASP A 673 16.43 -0.47 -17.09
N GLN A 674 15.96 0.61 -17.68
CA GLN A 674 14.63 0.64 -18.29
C GLN A 674 14.64 1.39 -19.63
N TRP A 675 13.71 1.01 -20.50
CA TRP A 675 13.37 1.76 -21.70
C TRP A 675 11.88 1.63 -22.04
N GLU A 676 11.37 2.60 -22.77
CA GLU A 676 9.97 2.67 -23.14
C GLU A 676 9.82 3.32 -24.52
N VAL A 677 8.87 2.83 -25.32
CA VAL A 677 8.46 3.44 -26.59
C VAL A 677 6.94 3.50 -26.64
N GLY A 678 6.39 4.56 -27.21
CA GLY A 678 4.95 4.75 -27.27
C GLY A 678 4.52 5.64 -28.42
N VAL A 679 3.26 5.48 -28.80
CA VAL A 679 2.58 6.30 -29.81
C VAL A 679 1.35 6.95 -29.19
N GLU A 680 1.11 8.22 -29.49
CA GLU A 680 -0.01 8.99 -29.00
C GLU A 680 -0.70 9.70 -30.16
N LYS A 681 -2.01 9.48 -30.29
CA LYS A 681 -2.88 10.18 -31.24
C LYS A 681 -3.81 11.09 -30.46
N TYR A 682 -3.61 12.37 -30.58
CA TYR A 682 -4.49 13.39 -30.01
C TYR A 682 -5.71 13.57 -30.91
N LEU A 683 -6.89 13.49 -30.32
CA LEU A 683 -8.17 13.56 -30.99
C LEU A 683 -8.80 14.95 -30.79
N PRO A 684 -9.72 15.37 -31.68
CA PRO A 684 -10.51 16.59 -31.46
C PRO A 684 -11.25 16.56 -30.12
N ARG A 685 -11.55 17.74 -29.59
CA ARG A 685 -12.34 17.92 -28.35
C ARG A 685 -11.68 17.28 -27.12
N GLY A 686 -10.35 17.31 -27.03
CA GLY A 686 -9.61 16.84 -25.86
C GLY A 686 -9.58 15.31 -25.67
N GLY A 687 -9.62 14.56 -26.78
CA GLY A 687 -9.44 13.10 -26.73
C GLY A 687 -8.01 12.65 -26.98
N ILE A 688 -7.70 11.40 -26.60
CA ILE A 688 -6.43 10.73 -26.86
C ILE A 688 -6.58 9.24 -27.08
N LEU A 689 -5.79 8.68 -27.98
CA LEU A 689 -5.48 7.25 -28.07
C LEU A 689 -3.98 7.09 -27.89
N ALA A 690 -3.55 6.33 -26.89
CA ALA A 690 -2.14 6.09 -26.63
C ALA A 690 -1.87 4.61 -26.39
N ALA A 691 -0.71 4.15 -26.84
CA ALA A 691 -0.17 2.84 -26.53
C ALA A 691 1.33 2.94 -26.29
N SER A 692 1.83 2.26 -25.26
CA SER A 692 3.25 2.16 -25.00
C SER A 692 3.66 0.74 -24.62
N TYR A 693 4.91 0.41 -24.92
CA TYR A 693 5.58 -0.79 -24.44
C TYR A 693 6.78 -0.36 -23.59
N PHE A 694 6.88 -0.92 -22.40
CA PHE A 694 8.01 -0.68 -21.50
C PHE A 694 8.71 -2.00 -21.13
N TRP A 695 9.99 -1.86 -20.77
CA TRP A 695 10.84 -2.95 -20.31
C TRP A 695 11.77 -2.45 -19.21
N LYS A 696 11.91 -3.25 -18.15
CA LYS A 696 12.78 -2.98 -17.00
C LYS A 696 13.59 -4.23 -16.67
N LYS A 697 14.87 -4.06 -16.40
CA LYS A 697 15.77 -5.08 -15.84
C LYS A 697 16.22 -4.65 -14.47
N ILE A 698 15.76 -5.36 -13.43
CA ILE A 698 16.00 -5.05 -12.04
C ILE A 698 17.12 -5.94 -11.50
N LYS A 699 18.10 -5.35 -10.78
CA LYS A 699 19.33 -5.99 -10.31
C LYS A 699 19.58 -5.65 -8.85
N GLY A 700 20.21 -6.56 -8.09
CA GLY A 700 20.63 -6.31 -6.72
C GLY A 700 19.46 -6.20 -5.73
N VAL A 701 18.40 -6.96 -5.96
CA VAL A 701 17.26 -7.04 -5.02
C VAL A 701 17.76 -7.58 -3.68
N VAL A 702 17.31 -6.96 -2.59
CA VAL A 702 17.69 -7.38 -1.26
C VAL A 702 16.91 -8.62 -0.84
N GLN A 703 17.61 -9.61 -0.33
CA GLN A 703 17.03 -10.83 0.22
C GLN A 703 17.81 -11.33 1.44
N SER A 704 17.11 -11.99 2.38
CA SER A 704 17.75 -12.58 3.56
C SER A 704 18.47 -13.87 3.18
N GLN A 705 19.76 -13.97 3.47
CA GLN A 705 20.59 -15.14 3.21
C GLN A 705 21.40 -15.54 4.45
N LEU A 706 21.79 -16.82 4.52
CA LEU A 706 22.76 -17.32 5.48
C LEU A 706 24.15 -16.75 5.12
N THR A 707 24.70 -15.88 5.96
CA THR A 707 25.97 -15.19 5.72
C THR A 707 27.10 -15.69 6.58
N GLY A 708 26.81 -16.46 7.62
CA GLY A 708 27.82 -16.99 8.51
C GLY A 708 27.26 -17.88 9.61
N VAL A 709 28.15 -18.38 10.45
CA VAL A 709 27.84 -19.21 11.61
C VAL A 709 28.61 -18.69 12.80
N VAL A 710 27.96 -18.54 13.95
CA VAL A 710 28.63 -18.22 15.23
C VAL A 710 28.77 -19.51 16.02
N PRO A 711 29.97 -20.09 16.10
CA PRO A 711 30.18 -21.31 16.87
C PRO A 711 30.26 -21.05 18.37
N GLY A 712 30.02 -22.09 19.16
CA GLY A 712 30.28 -22.05 20.60
C GLY A 712 29.29 -21.22 21.42
N VAL A 713 28.08 -20.97 20.93
CA VAL A 713 27.04 -20.27 21.69
C VAL A 713 26.47 -21.17 22.77
N THR A 714 26.67 -20.79 24.04
CA THR A 714 26.10 -21.52 25.17
C THR A 714 24.61 -21.17 25.31
N VAL A 715 23.76 -22.16 25.23
CA VAL A 715 22.30 -22.01 25.43
C VAL A 715 21.95 -22.44 26.86
N TYR A 716 21.16 -21.61 27.55
CA TYR A 716 20.70 -21.86 28.90
C TYR A 716 19.20 -22.18 28.94
N ASN A 717 18.81 -23.08 29.85
CA ASN A 717 17.40 -23.31 30.20
C ASN A 717 16.88 -22.17 31.11
N ALA A 718 15.55 -22.06 31.20
CA ALA A 718 14.91 -21.05 32.07
C ALA A 718 15.26 -21.13 33.55
N ASN A 719 15.81 -22.28 34.03
CA ASN A 719 16.31 -22.46 35.38
C ASN A 719 17.82 -22.13 35.56
N GLY A 720 18.45 -21.58 34.50
CA GLY A 720 19.87 -21.20 34.48
C GLY A 720 20.85 -22.36 34.23
N SER A 721 20.39 -23.63 34.09
CA SER A 721 21.26 -24.72 33.70
C SER A 721 21.66 -24.63 32.23
N VAL A 722 22.90 -25.06 31.91
CA VAL A 722 23.34 -25.15 30.51
C VAL A 722 22.53 -26.22 29.77
N ASN A 723 21.86 -25.82 28.68
CA ASN A 723 21.19 -26.73 27.75
C ASN A 723 22.22 -27.42 26.84
N GLY A 724 23.17 -26.63 26.33
CA GLY A 724 24.24 -27.10 25.44
C GLY A 724 25.04 -25.95 24.85
N VAL A 725 25.99 -26.30 24.01
CA VAL A 725 26.80 -25.37 23.22
C VAL A 725 26.51 -25.66 21.76
N TYR A 726 26.04 -24.67 21.02
CA TYR A 726 25.53 -24.83 19.66
C TYR A 726 26.19 -23.85 18.70
N GLU A 727 26.08 -24.16 17.43
CA GLU A 727 26.36 -23.21 16.36
C GLU A 727 25.07 -22.49 15.98
N PHE A 728 25.15 -21.16 15.80
CA PHE A 728 24.02 -20.33 15.42
C PHE A 728 24.24 -19.82 14.00
N ASP A 729 23.29 -20.12 13.13
CA ASP A 729 23.22 -19.57 11.79
C ASP A 729 22.98 -18.06 11.83
N VAL A 730 23.74 -17.28 11.06
CA VAL A 730 23.55 -15.84 10.93
C VAL A 730 22.90 -15.55 9.58
N TYR A 731 21.68 -15.06 9.63
CA TYR A 731 20.97 -14.55 8.46
C TYR A 731 21.05 -13.04 8.40
N GLN A 732 21.36 -12.53 7.22
CA GLN A 732 21.50 -11.10 6.98
C GLN A 732 20.93 -10.74 5.61
N PRO A 733 20.31 -9.55 5.44
CA PRO A 733 19.93 -9.06 4.12
C PRO A 733 21.17 -8.78 3.28
N VAL A 734 21.18 -9.27 2.06
CA VAL A 734 22.25 -9.07 1.06
C VAL A 734 21.64 -8.72 -0.29
N ASN A 735 22.41 -8.03 -1.13
CA ASN A 735 22.01 -7.81 -2.52
C ASN A 735 22.15 -9.12 -3.30
N ALA A 736 21.06 -9.66 -3.78
CA ALA A 736 21.04 -10.90 -4.54
C ALA A 736 21.83 -10.79 -5.85
N GLU A 737 22.56 -11.82 -6.20
CA GLU A 737 23.12 -11.99 -7.53
C GLU A 737 22.01 -12.25 -8.56
N GLY A 738 22.20 -11.78 -9.78
CA GLY A 738 21.22 -11.97 -10.85
C GLY A 738 20.35 -10.75 -11.12
N SER A 739 19.36 -10.95 -11.96
CA SER A 739 18.43 -9.90 -12.36
C SER A 739 17.11 -10.51 -12.85
N TYR A 740 16.02 -9.80 -12.68
CA TYR A 740 14.76 -10.16 -13.30
C TYR A 740 14.23 -9.03 -14.19
N LYS A 741 13.33 -9.39 -15.08
CA LYS A 741 12.75 -8.49 -16.07
C LYS A 741 11.27 -8.32 -15.78
N VAL A 742 10.79 -7.08 -15.95
CA VAL A 742 9.37 -6.75 -15.98
C VAL A 742 9.13 -5.98 -17.27
N SER A 743 8.15 -6.40 -18.05
CA SER A 743 7.77 -5.72 -19.29
C SER A 743 6.25 -5.67 -19.42
N GLY A 744 5.75 -4.75 -20.23
CA GLY A 744 4.32 -4.65 -20.41
C GLY A 744 3.88 -3.70 -21.49
N VAL A 745 2.61 -3.83 -21.86
CA VAL A 745 1.90 -2.94 -22.78
C VAL A 745 0.87 -2.15 -21.99
N GLU A 746 0.88 -0.83 -22.14
CA GLU A 746 -0.14 0.07 -21.64
C GLU A 746 -0.92 0.67 -22.80
N VAL A 747 -2.26 0.64 -22.72
CA VAL A 747 -3.15 1.28 -23.69
C VAL A 747 -4.06 2.25 -22.95
N ASN A 748 -4.25 3.44 -23.50
CA ASN A 748 -5.11 4.48 -22.94
C ASN A 748 -5.97 5.09 -24.04
N ALA A 749 -7.26 5.31 -23.77
CA ALA A 749 -8.20 5.92 -24.69
C ALA A 749 -9.14 6.86 -23.94
N VAL A 750 -9.14 8.12 -24.30
CA VAL A 750 -10.16 9.10 -23.93
C VAL A 750 -10.86 9.53 -25.21
N ILE A 751 -12.14 9.19 -25.36
CA ILE A 751 -12.90 9.40 -26.58
C ILE A 751 -14.16 10.20 -26.26
N PRO A 752 -14.18 11.52 -26.54
CA PRO A 752 -15.39 12.33 -26.49
C PRO A 752 -16.31 11.97 -27.67
N PHE A 753 -17.53 11.53 -27.42
CA PHE A 753 -18.43 11.07 -28.49
C PHE A 753 -18.98 12.22 -29.37
N GLY A 754 -18.92 13.46 -28.85
CA GLY A 754 -19.24 14.64 -29.65
C GLY A 754 -18.38 14.84 -30.90
N MET A 755 -17.21 14.13 -31.00
CA MET A 755 -16.40 14.12 -32.21
C MET A 755 -17.06 13.34 -33.37
N PHE A 756 -18.04 12.45 -33.09
CA PHE A 756 -18.73 11.64 -34.07
C PHE A 756 -20.09 12.23 -34.45
N ALA A 757 -20.78 12.83 -33.46
CA ALA A 757 -22.12 13.39 -33.68
C ALA A 757 -22.46 14.45 -32.62
N ASP A 758 -23.02 15.58 -33.01
CA ASP A 758 -23.34 16.69 -32.09
C ASP A 758 -24.36 16.32 -31.01
N TRP A 759 -25.28 15.41 -31.27
CA TRP A 759 -26.21 14.92 -30.25
C TRP A 759 -25.53 14.13 -29.13
N ALA A 760 -24.36 13.55 -29.38
CA ALA A 760 -23.57 12.80 -28.42
C ALA A 760 -22.54 13.70 -27.65
N ASP A 761 -22.61 15.02 -27.88
CA ASP A 761 -21.76 15.96 -27.13
C ASP A 761 -22.10 15.91 -25.65
N GLY A 762 -21.04 15.87 -24.83
CA GLY A 762 -21.11 15.60 -23.38
C GLY A 762 -20.87 14.14 -23.01
N PHE A 763 -21.18 13.17 -23.88
CA PHE A 763 -20.83 11.78 -23.63
C PHE A 763 -19.38 11.48 -24.02
N GLY A 764 -18.77 10.55 -23.27
CA GLY A 764 -17.46 10.03 -23.61
C GLY A 764 -17.09 8.80 -22.79
N ILE A 765 -15.95 8.23 -23.14
CA ILE A 765 -15.34 7.12 -22.44
C ILE A 765 -13.87 7.45 -22.15
N ASN A 766 -13.44 7.11 -20.93
CA ASN A 766 -12.03 7.05 -20.52
C ASN A 766 -11.72 5.61 -20.13
N ALA A 767 -10.84 4.94 -20.87
CA ALA A 767 -10.51 3.55 -20.63
C ALA A 767 -9.02 3.31 -20.76
N ASN A 768 -8.49 2.44 -19.91
CA ASN A 768 -7.11 1.97 -20.02
C ASN A 768 -7.00 0.49 -19.69
N ALA A 769 -5.95 -0.12 -20.22
CA ALA A 769 -5.59 -1.50 -19.95
C ALA A 769 -4.06 -1.62 -19.84
N THR A 770 -3.61 -2.47 -18.92
CA THR A 770 -2.20 -2.79 -18.76
C THR A 770 -2.03 -4.30 -18.73
N PHE A 771 -1.10 -4.81 -19.52
CA PHE A 771 -0.70 -6.20 -19.58
C PHE A 771 0.76 -6.30 -19.17
N LEU A 772 1.05 -7.14 -18.19
CA LEU A 772 2.38 -7.28 -17.60
C LEU A 772 2.91 -8.69 -17.77
N ASP A 773 4.21 -8.80 -17.97
CA ASP A 773 4.98 -10.04 -17.98
C ASP A 773 6.24 -9.90 -17.14
N SER A 774 6.59 -10.93 -16.39
CA SER A 774 7.78 -10.94 -15.54
C SER A 774 8.54 -12.25 -15.69
N SER A 775 9.86 -12.15 -15.80
CA SER A 775 10.74 -13.32 -15.80
C SER A 775 11.17 -13.77 -14.40
N LEU A 776 10.73 -13.09 -13.33
CA LEU A 776 10.95 -13.59 -11.98
C LEU A 776 9.97 -14.72 -11.72
N THR A 777 10.46 -15.92 -11.80
CA THR A 777 9.78 -17.08 -11.26
C THR A 777 10.47 -17.41 -9.95
N GLY A 778 9.72 -17.34 -8.85
CA GLY A 778 10.14 -17.93 -7.59
C GLY A 778 9.71 -19.39 -7.63
N GLU A 779 10.55 -20.29 -7.16
CA GLU A 779 10.14 -21.65 -6.88
C GLU A 779 9.96 -21.80 -5.37
N SER A 780 8.77 -22.25 -4.95
CA SER A 780 8.52 -22.54 -3.54
C SER A 780 9.26 -23.83 -3.12
N ASP A 781 9.44 -24.06 -1.82
CA ASP A 781 10.02 -25.30 -1.29
C ASP A 781 9.24 -26.58 -1.71
N LEU A 782 8.03 -26.41 -2.25
CA LEU A 782 7.21 -27.49 -2.80
C LEU A 782 7.34 -27.65 -4.33
N GLY A 783 8.20 -26.87 -4.98
CA GLY A 783 8.38 -26.91 -6.44
C GLY A 783 7.22 -26.28 -7.21
N ILE A 784 6.51 -25.33 -6.61
CA ILE A 784 5.44 -24.57 -7.27
C ILE A 784 6.04 -23.27 -7.80
N ASP A 785 5.93 -23.04 -9.10
CA ASP A 785 6.32 -21.78 -9.71
C ASP A 785 5.47 -20.62 -9.19
N THR A 786 6.10 -19.50 -8.89
CA THR A 786 5.43 -18.32 -8.37
C THR A 786 5.78 -17.09 -9.20
N SER A 787 4.79 -16.21 -9.41
CA SER A 787 5.02 -14.86 -9.93
C SER A 787 5.55 -13.93 -8.82
N PRO A 788 6.12 -12.77 -9.17
CA PRO A 788 6.48 -11.76 -8.17
C PRO A 788 5.30 -11.38 -7.30
N ILE A 789 5.56 -11.18 -6.00
CA ILE A 789 4.55 -10.72 -5.05
C ILE A 789 3.99 -9.37 -5.49
N GLY A 790 2.65 -9.21 -5.46
CA GLY A 790 1.93 -7.99 -5.78
C GLY A 790 1.68 -7.75 -7.28
N LEU A 791 2.34 -8.47 -8.19
CA LEU A 791 2.23 -8.26 -9.63
C LEU A 791 1.02 -9.01 -10.20
N ALA A 792 0.01 -8.24 -10.67
CA ALA A 792 -1.10 -8.75 -11.45
C ALA A 792 -0.78 -8.64 -12.94
N ASP A 793 -0.97 -9.70 -13.71
CA ASP A 793 -0.67 -9.77 -15.15
C ASP A 793 -1.56 -8.86 -16.00
N LYS A 794 -2.75 -8.50 -15.50
CA LYS A 794 -3.77 -7.71 -16.22
C LYS A 794 -4.49 -6.74 -15.31
N THR A 795 -4.67 -5.51 -15.81
CA THR A 795 -5.52 -4.52 -15.16
C THR A 795 -6.35 -3.79 -16.22
N TYR A 796 -7.60 -3.47 -15.89
CA TYR A 796 -8.54 -2.77 -16.77
C TYR A 796 -9.29 -1.71 -15.98
N ASN A 797 -9.43 -0.53 -16.57
CA ASN A 797 -10.25 0.54 -16.04
C ASN A 797 -11.07 1.12 -17.20
N ALA A 798 -12.35 1.36 -16.97
CA ALA A 798 -13.22 2.01 -17.93
C ALA A 798 -14.22 2.90 -17.21
N THR A 799 -14.34 4.15 -17.62
CA THR A 799 -15.30 5.14 -17.14
C THR A 799 -16.10 5.68 -18.31
N VAL A 800 -17.40 5.46 -18.30
CA VAL A 800 -18.32 6.15 -19.18
C VAL A 800 -18.84 7.39 -18.47
N PHE A 801 -18.85 8.51 -19.17
CA PHE A 801 -19.30 9.77 -18.57
C PHE A 801 -20.27 10.55 -19.48
N TYR A 802 -21.10 11.35 -18.85
CA TYR A 802 -21.87 12.42 -19.47
C TYR A 802 -21.60 13.70 -18.70
N ASP A 803 -21.11 14.73 -19.36
CA ASP A 803 -20.75 16.00 -18.78
C ASP A 803 -21.13 17.15 -19.71
N LYS A 804 -22.33 17.74 -19.47
CA LYS A 804 -22.86 18.83 -20.27
C LYS A 804 -23.85 19.69 -19.49
N GLY A 805 -23.62 20.98 -19.49
CA GLY A 805 -24.45 21.93 -18.76
C GLY A 805 -24.39 21.70 -17.25
N PRO A 806 -25.54 21.68 -16.52
CA PRO A 806 -25.48 21.52 -15.06
C PRO A 806 -25.31 20.06 -14.58
N LEU A 807 -25.37 19.07 -15.47
CA LEU A 807 -25.38 17.66 -15.12
C LEU A 807 -24.08 16.96 -15.50
N SER A 808 -23.46 16.29 -14.51
CA SER A 808 -22.34 15.38 -14.72
C SER A 808 -22.67 14.02 -14.15
N LEU A 809 -22.47 12.97 -14.95
CA LEU A 809 -22.70 11.57 -14.56
C LEU A 809 -21.48 10.73 -14.92
N ARG A 810 -21.12 9.79 -14.07
CA ARG A 810 -20.01 8.84 -14.30
C ARG A 810 -20.38 7.45 -13.82
N ALA A 811 -19.94 6.46 -14.57
CA ALA A 811 -19.97 5.06 -14.16
C ALA A 811 -18.61 4.43 -14.50
N SER A 812 -17.94 3.90 -13.52
CA SER A 812 -16.58 3.37 -13.63
C SER A 812 -16.53 1.90 -13.24
N TYR A 813 -15.79 1.11 -13.99
CA TYR A 813 -15.45 -0.26 -13.65
C TYR A 813 -13.95 -0.44 -13.63
N ASN A 814 -13.41 -0.91 -12.50
CA ASN A 814 -11.99 -1.15 -12.29
C ASN A 814 -11.78 -2.63 -12.03
N ARG A 815 -10.79 -3.27 -12.67
CA ARG A 815 -10.45 -4.67 -12.47
C ARG A 815 -8.94 -4.87 -12.38
N LYS A 816 -8.51 -5.56 -11.32
CA LYS A 816 -7.15 -6.09 -11.13
C LYS A 816 -7.20 -7.60 -11.27
N GLY A 817 -6.29 -8.20 -12.04
CA GLY A 817 -6.14 -9.66 -12.16
C GLY A 817 -5.68 -10.31 -10.86
N ALA A 818 -5.69 -11.62 -10.81
CA ALA A 818 -5.12 -12.37 -9.68
C ALA A 818 -3.61 -12.13 -9.57
N TYR A 819 -3.09 -12.19 -8.35
CA TYR A 819 -1.65 -12.00 -8.08
C TYR A 819 -1.22 -12.76 -6.82
N VAL A 820 0.07 -13.08 -6.75
CA VAL A 820 0.68 -13.65 -5.54
C VAL A 820 0.71 -12.58 -4.45
N GLU A 821 0.00 -12.81 -3.35
CA GLU A 821 -0.01 -11.91 -2.19
C GLU A 821 1.20 -12.14 -1.30
N ARG A 822 1.54 -13.40 -1.07
CA ARG A 822 2.68 -13.83 -0.25
C ARG A 822 3.07 -15.28 -0.54
N ILE A 823 4.28 -15.65 -0.13
CA ILE A 823 4.70 -17.05 -0.06
C ILE A 823 4.60 -17.48 1.40
N GLU A 824 3.67 -18.38 1.71
CA GLU A 824 3.45 -18.83 3.08
C GLU A 824 4.60 -19.75 3.51
N ARG A 825 5.39 -19.30 4.51
CA ARG A 825 6.51 -20.06 5.10
C ARG A 825 7.51 -20.62 4.08
N ASN A 826 7.69 -19.93 2.94
CA ASN A 826 8.50 -20.34 1.78
C ASN A 826 8.05 -21.64 1.10
N MET A 827 6.82 -22.10 1.34
CA MET A 827 6.38 -23.40 0.86
C MET A 827 5.40 -23.33 -0.31
N TYR A 828 4.42 -22.43 -0.26
CA TYR A 828 3.41 -22.32 -1.32
C TYR A 828 2.91 -20.90 -1.46
N PRO A 829 2.53 -20.51 -2.71
CA PRO A 829 1.99 -19.19 -2.96
C PRO A 829 0.55 -19.10 -2.44
N VAL A 830 0.25 -17.94 -1.87
CA VAL A 830 -1.12 -17.49 -1.55
C VAL A 830 -1.46 -16.37 -2.51
N TYR A 831 -2.55 -16.52 -3.21
CA TYR A 831 -3.03 -15.59 -4.22
C TYR A 831 -4.19 -14.75 -3.69
N ARG A 832 -4.20 -13.46 -4.05
CA ARG A 832 -5.45 -12.69 -4.16
C ARG A 832 -6.06 -12.98 -5.51
N ASP A 833 -7.33 -13.31 -5.52
CA ASP A 833 -8.06 -13.53 -6.76
C ASP A 833 -8.35 -12.20 -7.47
N ALA A 834 -8.80 -12.29 -8.71
CA ALA A 834 -9.14 -11.12 -9.50
C ALA A 834 -10.29 -10.32 -8.84
N TYR A 835 -10.04 -9.04 -8.61
CA TYR A 835 -11.00 -8.14 -8.00
C TYR A 835 -11.52 -7.13 -9.02
N GLY A 836 -12.86 -6.97 -9.07
CA GLY A 836 -13.51 -5.97 -9.92
C GLY A 836 -14.55 -5.15 -9.16
N GLN A 837 -14.47 -3.82 -9.28
CA GLN A 837 -15.30 -2.88 -8.55
C GLN A 837 -16.05 -1.96 -9.51
N PHE A 838 -17.32 -1.71 -9.22
CA PHE A 838 -18.17 -0.79 -9.96
C PHE A 838 -18.54 0.42 -9.11
N ASP A 839 -18.25 1.63 -9.62
CA ASP A 839 -18.45 2.90 -8.95
C ASP A 839 -19.32 3.81 -9.81
N VAL A 840 -20.12 4.67 -9.17
CA VAL A 840 -20.97 5.66 -9.85
C VAL A 840 -20.80 7.03 -9.19
N ALA A 841 -20.92 8.08 -9.97
CA ALA A 841 -21.01 9.44 -9.44
C ALA A 841 -21.98 10.27 -10.28
N ALA A 842 -22.71 11.16 -9.63
CA ALA A 842 -23.62 12.12 -10.25
C ALA A 842 -23.47 13.47 -9.56
N SER A 843 -23.43 14.54 -10.31
CA SER A 843 -23.50 15.88 -9.74
C SER A 843 -24.41 16.79 -10.57
N TYR A 844 -25.08 17.70 -9.88
CA TYR A 844 -25.99 18.66 -10.50
C TYR A 844 -25.74 20.07 -9.97
N GLN A 845 -25.39 20.99 -10.87
CA GLN A 845 -25.21 22.41 -10.56
C GLN A 845 -26.58 23.08 -10.39
N VAL A 846 -26.99 23.29 -9.14
CA VAL A 846 -28.32 23.85 -8.81
C VAL A 846 -28.37 25.35 -9.08
N THR A 847 -27.29 26.05 -8.76
CA THR A 847 -27.07 27.46 -9.05
C THR A 847 -25.61 27.67 -9.48
N ARG A 848 -25.23 28.87 -9.91
CA ARG A 848 -23.81 29.17 -10.23
C ARG A 848 -22.86 28.89 -9.09
N ASN A 849 -23.35 28.93 -7.85
CA ASN A 849 -22.54 28.80 -6.63
C ASN A 849 -22.74 27.50 -5.87
N PHE A 850 -23.78 26.70 -6.18
CA PHE A 850 -24.10 25.49 -5.41
C PHE A 850 -24.29 24.29 -6.31
N ARG A 851 -23.65 23.19 -5.95
CA ARG A 851 -23.70 21.88 -6.59
C ARG A 851 -24.11 20.82 -5.56
N VAL A 852 -24.94 19.87 -5.95
CA VAL A 852 -25.27 18.65 -5.21
C VAL A 852 -24.52 17.48 -5.84
N GLU A 853 -23.97 16.60 -5.02
CA GLU A 853 -23.14 15.47 -5.44
C GLU A 853 -23.65 14.19 -4.80
N LEU A 854 -23.70 13.11 -5.59
CA LEU A 854 -23.99 11.76 -5.17
C LEU A 854 -22.85 10.86 -5.65
N GLN A 855 -22.27 10.07 -4.76
CA GLN A 855 -21.24 9.11 -5.12
C GLN A 855 -21.58 7.73 -4.54
N GLY A 856 -21.36 6.67 -5.31
CA GLY A 856 -21.44 5.30 -4.88
C GLY A 856 -20.14 4.57 -5.20
N ILE A 857 -19.51 4.00 -4.20
CA ILE A 857 -18.29 3.21 -4.33
C ILE A 857 -18.63 1.76 -4.04
N ASN A 858 -18.12 0.84 -4.86
CA ASN A 858 -18.39 -0.58 -4.78
C ASN A 858 -19.90 -0.90 -4.77
N VAL A 859 -20.67 -0.23 -5.63
CA VAL A 859 -22.15 -0.40 -5.67
C VAL A 859 -22.56 -1.81 -6.08
N GLY A 860 -21.67 -2.59 -6.70
CA GLY A 860 -21.83 -4.00 -6.99
C GLY A 860 -21.55 -4.93 -5.80
N ASN A 861 -21.16 -4.38 -4.65
CA ASN A 861 -20.79 -5.14 -3.45
C ASN A 861 -19.75 -6.25 -3.76
N ALA A 862 -18.71 -5.87 -4.53
CA ALA A 862 -17.61 -6.77 -4.85
C ALA A 862 -16.90 -7.21 -3.58
N LYS A 863 -16.47 -8.45 -3.57
CA LYS A 863 -15.83 -9.10 -2.45
C LYS A 863 -14.39 -9.43 -2.80
N THR A 864 -13.51 -9.42 -1.82
CA THR A 864 -12.12 -9.82 -1.98
C THR A 864 -11.99 -11.30 -1.65
N THR A 865 -11.52 -12.09 -2.60
CA THR A 865 -11.27 -13.51 -2.44
C THR A 865 -9.79 -13.83 -2.60
N GLY A 866 -9.36 -14.96 -2.06
CA GLY A 866 -8.01 -15.47 -2.21
C GLY A 866 -7.96 -16.99 -2.12
N TYR A 867 -6.90 -17.57 -2.66
CA TYR A 867 -6.68 -19.02 -2.69
C TYR A 867 -5.21 -19.34 -2.52
N THR A 868 -4.88 -20.59 -2.28
CA THR A 868 -3.51 -21.08 -2.25
C THR A 868 -3.32 -22.21 -3.24
N MET A 869 -2.16 -22.27 -3.87
CA MET A 869 -1.74 -23.28 -4.82
C MET A 869 -2.65 -23.37 -6.07
N ASP A 870 -3.94 -23.53 -5.90
CA ASP A 870 -4.96 -23.63 -6.97
C ASP A 870 -6.27 -22.94 -6.51
N PRO A 871 -7.07 -22.35 -7.43
CA PRO A 871 -8.34 -21.68 -7.08
C PRO A 871 -9.36 -22.56 -6.32
N SER A 872 -9.25 -23.90 -6.41
CA SER A 872 -10.09 -24.83 -5.64
C SER A 872 -9.75 -24.89 -4.13
N PHE A 873 -8.69 -24.20 -3.69
CA PHE A 873 -8.28 -24.12 -2.27
C PHE A 873 -8.36 -22.69 -1.73
N PRO A 874 -9.57 -22.17 -1.48
CA PRO A 874 -9.77 -20.80 -1.01
C PRO A 874 -9.16 -20.60 0.38
N THR A 875 -8.55 -19.40 0.59
CA THR A 875 -7.91 -19.00 1.85
C THR A 875 -8.47 -17.72 2.42
N THR A 876 -9.11 -16.90 1.62
CA THR A 876 -9.58 -15.59 2.04
C THR A 876 -10.90 -15.28 1.36
N TYR A 877 -11.80 -14.68 2.14
CA TYR A 877 -13.02 -14.10 1.67
C TYR A 877 -13.38 -12.91 2.56
N GLU A 878 -13.50 -11.72 1.98
CA GLU A 878 -13.76 -10.49 2.71
C GLU A 878 -14.85 -9.67 2.00
N ALA A 879 -15.80 -9.17 2.80
CA ALA A 879 -16.87 -8.28 2.38
C ALA A 879 -16.79 -6.97 3.18
N SER A 880 -16.59 -5.84 2.48
CA SER A 880 -16.50 -4.51 3.10
C SER A 880 -17.71 -3.62 2.74
N GLY A 881 -18.67 -4.16 1.97
CA GLY A 881 -19.89 -3.48 1.57
C GLY A 881 -19.71 -2.41 0.50
N SER A 882 -20.82 -1.75 0.21
CA SER A 882 -20.88 -0.57 -0.65
C SER A 882 -20.99 0.70 0.19
N ARG A 883 -20.45 1.81 -0.34
CA ARG A 883 -20.51 3.13 0.29
C ARG A 883 -21.21 4.11 -0.62
N ILE A 884 -22.17 4.86 -0.07
CA ILE A 884 -22.92 5.88 -0.78
C ILE A 884 -22.77 7.19 -0.02
N SER A 885 -22.37 8.26 -0.68
CA SER A 885 -22.30 9.60 -0.11
C SER A 885 -23.18 10.58 -0.86
N LEU A 886 -23.80 11.48 -0.10
CA LEU A 886 -24.57 12.60 -0.62
C LEU A 886 -24.02 13.89 0.00
N GLY A 887 -23.70 14.86 -0.86
CA GLY A 887 -23.07 16.10 -0.43
C GLY A 887 -23.58 17.33 -1.17
N VAL A 888 -23.19 18.47 -0.62
CA VAL A 888 -23.38 19.78 -1.21
C VAL A 888 -22.03 20.52 -1.23
N ARG A 889 -21.80 21.28 -2.30
CA ARG A 889 -20.62 22.10 -2.48
C ARG A 889 -21.02 23.52 -2.83
N GLY A 890 -20.39 24.50 -2.18
CA GLY A 890 -20.55 25.92 -2.44
C GLY A 890 -19.25 26.57 -2.87
N GLN A 891 -19.31 27.48 -3.86
CA GLN A 891 -18.14 28.22 -4.36
C GLN A 891 -18.50 29.67 -4.57
N PHE A 892 -17.64 30.59 -4.08
CA PHE A 892 -17.83 32.05 -4.11
C PHE A 892 -16.55 32.79 -4.49
#